data_d7f6331265298690ea0c47f9a951681f
#
_entry.id   d7f6331265298690ea0c47f9a951681f
#
_cell.length_a   1.000
_cell.length_b   1.000
_cell.length_c   1.000
_cell.angle_alpha   90.00
_cell.angle_beta   90.00
_cell.angle_gamma   90.00
#
_symmetry.space_group_name_H-M   'P 1'
#
loop_
_entity.id
_entity.type
_entity.pdbx_description
1 polymer ?
#
loop_
_entity_poly.entity_id
_entity_poly.type
_entity_poly.pdbx_seq_one_letter_code
_entity_poly.pdbx_strand_id
1 'polypeptide(L)'
;MRHPIFILLLILSYQNSLACGPFDRLYSPEQYYTFRICGNNMKGLNNPQNDLQPQSRNDIKRNCIYWSEITSTYIPLSDIKEVVYDWSYEQLYQLHTCATNSSRLQGNNAFAKWLIRHNDTEVTSYLLLAKRCEMIRSRQNSEWYYPVEGDNESIALAEICAQARRQHSKRLLDRYTLQIMRCLISMRQYSECLNIWIDRKREFRNNIISDMARGYVAGAYFHMGETEKAKRMFIDVGDVHSYLFCIQMEGKSYNYMDLLSLLCKNDIDDNRILPLTQYIIHMSEVDNENCDYTALNRLAVETIPNVKPAYKAAWCYIASYTYDKEGESRMALKLIKRASRYNASQDLKDAIRVFRIYLTVKCASEYNDSLERYLYGELSWLHRKIVSNLNSKVVVEASNQRDGFSQYYWNDMMRKIIISQVVPKCISSGYKVRALQFLNYADNCIWKVKGGRADWKILNFTNENEYDYRTDFFINLDSIGVKYVKRLAYRMKNPLCGLDRFLCKYSYNDMNYLNEIIGTQLIAGMRYKEAMHYLALVSDKFIRTRNVYRTMEYDAFSSDIRMNQKGKSYKLDFAKKMYALESRIKAVRNPDKKAELMLEYARGLQNSIGRCWRLTSYYKGEWVSYPYYSTYQRQLRDSIAKTSCKIIDNAFKLFTDEERAATALYKWNRYKTAVTDYPKTKMAQYIRGHCDELIDYRCIKDK
;
A
#
# COMPACT_ATOMS: atom_id res chain seq x y z
N MET A 1 22.03 -29.48 -25.96
CA MET A 1 22.10 -28.05 -25.55
C MET A 1 20.78 -27.28 -25.76
N ARG A 2 19.58 -27.91 -25.58
CA ARG A 2 18.27 -27.22 -25.73
C ARG A 2 17.46 -27.12 -24.42
N HIS A 3 17.91 -27.78 -23.34
CA HIS A 3 17.19 -27.78 -22.07
C HIS A 3 17.41 -26.56 -21.14
N PRO A 4 18.58 -25.91 -21.07
CA PRO A 4 18.76 -24.77 -20.16
C PRO A 4 18.03 -23.50 -20.62
N ILE A 5 17.82 -23.33 -21.94
CA ILE A 5 17.10 -22.17 -22.48
C ILE A 5 15.60 -22.25 -22.16
N PHE A 6 15.04 -23.47 -22.14
CA PHE A 6 13.62 -23.66 -21.80
C PHE A 6 13.34 -23.43 -20.31
N ILE A 7 14.27 -23.77 -19.44
CA ILE A 7 14.17 -23.49 -18.00
C ILE A 7 14.31 -21.99 -17.73
N LEU A 8 15.21 -21.32 -18.45
CA LEU A 8 15.39 -19.85 -18.33
C LEU A 8 14.14 -19.09 -18.83
N LEU A 9 13.51 -19.54 -19.92
CA LEU A 9 12.25 -18.99 -20.43
C LEU A 9 11.07 -19.26 -19.48
N LEU A 10 11.05 -20.40 -18.81
CA LEU A 10 10.05 -20.71 -17.77
C LEU A 10 10.25 -19.84 -16.50
N ILE A 11 11.48 -19.57 -16.11
CA ILE A 11 11.77 -18.67 -14.98
C ILE A 11 11.43 -17.23 -15.33
N LEU A 12 11.71 -16.77 -16.56
CA LEU A 12 11.34 -15.44 -17.04
C LEU A 12 9.82 -15.29 -17.25
N SER A 13 9.12 -16.35 -17.66
CA SER A 13 7.67 -16.34 -17.74
C SER A 13 7.00 -16.38 -16.38
N TYR A 14 7.63 -16.98 -15.37
CA TYR A 14 7.15 -17.00 -14.00
C TYR A 14 7.25 -15.61 -13.31
N GLN A 15 8.24 -14.81 -13.68
CA GLN A 15 8.34 -13.42 -13.21
C GLN A 15 7.32 -12.48 -13.89
N ASN A 16 6.86 -12.80 -15.10
CA ASN A 16 5.88 -11.99 -15.82
C ASN A 16 4.42 -12.43 -15.58
N SER A 17 4.16 -13.57 -14.95
CA SER A 17 2.81 -14.04 -14.61
C SER A 17 2.22 -13.42 -13.32
N LEU A 18 2.94 -12.52 -12.67
CA LEU A 18 2.43 -11.69 -11.55
C LEU A 18 1.58 -10.50 -12.03
N ALA A 19 1.32 -10.39 -13.32
CA ALA A 19 0.54 -9.31 -13.93
C ALA A 19 -0.95 -9.61 -14.08
N CYS A 20 -1.53 -10.51 -13.30
CA CYS A 20 -2.97 -10.73 -13.25
C CYS A 20 -3.58 -10.12 -12.00
N GLY A 21 -3.91 -8.84 -12.11
CA GLY A 21 -4.68 -8.05 -11.16
C GLY A 21 -3.81 -7.25 -10.21
N PRO A 22 -4.15 -5.99 -10.00
CA PRO A 22 -3.59 -5.24 -8.90
C PRO A 22 -4.11 -5.88 -7.62
N PHE A 23 -3.38 -6.84 -7.07
CA PHE A 23 -3.49 -7.14 -5.67
C PHE A 23 -2.95 -5.91 -4.93
N ASP A 24 -3.78 -4.92 -4.83
CA ASP A 24 -3.59 -3.86 -3.88
C ASP A 24 -3.69 -4.49 -2.48
N ARG A 25 -2.59 -5.09 -2.05
CA ARG A 25 -2.34 -5.38 -0.64
C ARG A 25 -2.16 -4.08 0.14
N LEU A 26 -2.72 -3.00 -0.38
CA LEU A 26 -2.52 -1.62 0.03
C LEU A 26 -2.78 -1.39 1.50
N TYR A 27 -3.43 -2.32 2.20
CA TYR A 27 -3.94 -1.99 3.53
C TYR A 27 -3.95 -3.15 4.51
N SER A 28 -3.04 -4.12 4.33
CA SER A 28 -2.79 -5.07 5.41
C SER A 28 -2.05 -4.35 6.54
N PRO A 29 -2.58 -4.32 7.77
CA PRO A 29 -1.92 -3.69 8.91
C PRO A 29 -0.53 -4.26 9.19
N GLU A 30 -0.30 -5.52 8.80
CA GLU A 30 0.96 -6.24 8.98
C GLU A 30 2.07 -5.69 8.08
N GLN A 31 1.69 -5.03 6.98
CA GLN A 31 2.63 -4.45 6.01
C GLN A 31 2.96 -2.98 6.28
N TYR A 32 2.36 -2.35 7.30
CA TYR A 32 2.64 -0.98 7.63
C TYR A 32 3.93 -0.88 8.45
N TYR A 33 4.83 -0.04 7.98
CA TYR A 33 6.06 0.27 8.69
C TYR A 33 5.76 1.13 9.90
N THR A 34 6.28 0.72 11.06
CA THR A 34 6.10 1.47 12.30
C THR A 34 7.29 2.36 12.62
N PHE A 35 8.46 2.00 12.12
CA PHE A 35 9.70 2.64 12.49
C PHE A 35 10.07 3.79 11.55
N ARG A 36 10.37 4.96 12.11
CA ARG A 36 10.80 6.12 11.36
C ARG A 36 11.64 7.04 12.23
N ILE A 37 12.93 7.15 11.92
CA ILE A 37 13.87 8.07 12.60
C ILE A 37 14.16 9.30 11.74
N CYS A 38 14.37 9.08 10.45
CA CYS A 38 14.72 10.12 9.50
C CYS A 38 13.45 10.63 8.82
N GLY A 39 13.35 11.95 8.63
CA GLY A 39 12.18 12.60 8.05
C GLY A 39 11.95 12.28 6.58
N ASN A 40 11.05 13.02 5.93
CA ASN A 40 10.56 12.82 4.55
C ASN A 40 11.64 12.79 3.45
N ASN A 41 12.90 12.95 3.78
CA ASN A 41 13.99 13.02 2.81
C ASN A 41 14.50 11.64 2.33
N MET A 42 13.98 10.55 2.87
CA MET A 42 14.24 9.20 2.34
C MET A 42 13.07 8.79 1.47
N LYS A 43 13.10 9.12 0.19
CA LYS A 43 12.23 8.53 -0.82
C LYS A 43 12.61 7.05 -0.98
N GLY A 44 11.61 6.21 -0.98
CA GLY A 44 11.57 4.80 -1.32
C GLY A 44 12.88 4.06 -1.48
N LEU A 45 13.17 3.19 -0.55
CA LEU A 45 14.19 2.15 -0.66
C LEU A 45 13.76 1.08 -1.67
N ASN A 46 13.58 1.50 -2.94
CA ASN A 46 13.19 0.55 -3.99
C ASN A 46 14.37 -0.20 -4.59
N ASN A 47 15.53 0.37 -4.45
CA ASN A 47 16.77 -0.27 -4.81
C ASN A 47 17.76 0.01 -3.67
N PRO A 48 18.03 -0.98 -2.80
CA PRO A 48 18.98 -0.83 -1.69
C PRO A 48 20.31 -0.25 -2.13
N GLN A 49 20.72 -0.58 -3.36
CA GLN A 49 21.97 -0.11 -3.94
C GLN A 49 21.96 1.40 -4.24
N ASN A 50 20.82 1.96 -4.62
CA ASN A 50 20.71 3.40 -4.92
C ASN A 50 20.28 4.22 -3.69
N ASP A 51 19.60 3.60 -2.75
CA ASP A 51 18.92 4.29 -1.65
C ASP A 51 19.73 4.32 -0.35
N LEU A 52 20.73 3.44 -0.21
CA LEU A 52 21.75 3.49 0.85
C LEU A 52 22.77 4.62 0.67
N GLN A 53 22.63 5.40 -0.40
CA GLN A 53 23.39 6.64 -0.50
C GLN A 53 22.63 7.75 0.26
N PRO A 54 22.82 7.89 1.59
CA PRO A 54 22.32 9.05 2.32
C PRO A 54 22.84 10.33 1.67
N GLN A 55 24.00 10.23 0.99
CA GLN A 55 24.61 11.30 0.24
C GLN A 55 23.81 11.73 -0.99
N SER A 56 23.22 10.82 -1.81
CA SER A 56 22.63 11.26 -3.08
C SER A 56 21.52 12.29 -2.89
N ARG A 57 20.76 12.21 -1.80
CA ARG A 57 19.69 13.20 -1.49
C ARG A 57 20.18 14.39 -0.68
N ASN A 58 21.03 14.15 0.31
CA ASN A 58 21.76 15.23 0.96
C ASN A 58 22.63 15.95 -0.07
N ASP A 59 23.22 15.23 -1.00
CA ASP A 59 24.08 15.77 -2.03
C ASP A 59 23.31 16.64 -3.03
N ILE A 60 22.12 16.23 -3.45
CA ILE A 60 21.26 17.08 -4.30
C ILE A 60 20.91 18.37 -3.56
N LYS A 61 20.42 18.29 -2.32
CA LYS A 61 20.10 19.48 -1.52
C LYS A 61 21.32 20.33 -1.23
N ARG A 62 22.42 19.71 -0.77
CA ARG A 62 23.70 20.39 -0.48
C ARG A 62 24.25 21.06 -1.73
N ASN A 63 24.18 20.37 -2.88
CA ASN A 63 24.61 20.95 -4.15
C ASN A 63 23.68 22.08 -4.61
N CYS A 64 22.36 21.99 -4.42
CA CYS A 64 21.45 23.10 -4.67
C CYS A 64 21.74 24.32 -3.77
N ILE A 65 22.06 24.08 -2.48
CA ILE A 65 22.50 25.14 -1.57
C ILE A 65 23.81 25.78 -2.11
N TYR A 66 24.78 24.96 -2.50
CA TYR A 66 26.03 25.46 -3.08
C TYR A 66 25.81 26.17 -4.43
N TRP A 67 24.80 25.78 -5.22
CA TRP A 67 24.39 26.55 -6.40
C TRP A 67 23.72 27.87 -6.02
N SER A 68 22.97 27.93 -4.91
CA SER A 68 22.35 29.19 -4.48
C SER A 68 23.35 30.26 -4.04
N GLU A 69 24.57 29.87 -3.68
CA GLU A 69 25.64 30.82 -3.29
C GLU A 69 26.12 31.71 -4.47
N ILE A 70 25.88 31.30 -5.73
CA ILE A 70 26.23 32.11 -6.89
C ILE A 70 25.18 33.17 -7.24
N THR A 71 24.02 33.12 -6.61
CA THR A 71 22.94 34.08 -6.82
C THR A 71 22.96 35.17 -5.75
N SER A 72 22.80 36.42 -6.17
CA SER A 72 22.74 37.56 -5.24
C SER A 72 21.39 37.74 -4.55
N THR A 73 20.41 36.96 -4.94
CA THR A 73 19.02 37.01 -4.43
C THR A 73 18.55 35.62 -4.01
N TYR A 74 17.60 35.60 -3.10
CA TYR A 74 16.98 34.31 -2.70
C TYR A 74 16.24 33.66 -3.87
N ILE A 75 16.63 32.43 -4.19
CA ILE A 75 15.98 31.57 -5.18
C ILE A 75 15.56 30.28 -4.49
N PRO A 76 14.29 29.81 -4.70
CA PRO A 76 13.86 28.53 -4.16
C PRO A 76 14.77 27.39 -4.60
N LEU A 77 15.17 26.51 -3.65
CA LEU A 77 16.02 25.35 -3.97
C LEU A 77 15.33 24.37 -4.93
N SER A 78 13.99 24.38 -5.00
CA SER A 78 13.22 23.64 -6.01
C SER A 78 13.53 24.07 -7.42
N ASP A 79 13.62 25.37 -7.65
CA ASP A 79 13.89 25.95 -8.96
C ASP A 79 15.33 25.68 -9.42
N ILE A 80 16.27 25.73 -8.46
CA ILE A 80 17.66 25.34 -8.72
C ILE A 80 17.74 23.84 -9.07
N LYS A 81 17.06 22.99 -8.27
CA LYS A 81 17.03 21.56 -8.51
C LYS A 81 16.46 21.22 -9.88
N GLU A 82 15.35 21.83 -10.25
CA GLU A 82 14.70 21.65 -11.54
C GLU A 82 15.68 21.91 -12.71
N VAL A 83 16.37 23.04 -12.69
CA VAL A 83 17.33 23.41 -13.76
C VAL A 83 18.56 22.50 -13.76
N VAL A 84 19.12 22.19 -12.58
CA VAL A 84 20.41 21.46 -12.49
C VAL A 84 20.26 19.97 -12.74
N TYR A 85 19.12 19.38 -12.36
CA TYR A 85 18.94 17.93 -12.37
C TYR A 85 17.81 17.43 -13.28
N ASP A 86 16.70 18.16 -13.34
CA ASP A 86 15.48 17.65 -13.94
C ASP A 86 15.33 18.11 -15.42
N TRP A 87 15.96 19.20 -15.84
CA TRP A 87 15.89 19.68 -17.22
C TRP A 87 16.66 18.80 -18.21
N SER A 88 16.08 18.65 -19.42
CA SER A 88 16.72 17.98 -20.55
C SER A 88 17.87 18.83 -21.14
N TYR A 89 18.67 18.20 -21.99
CA TYR A 89 19.73 18.92 -22.72
C TYR A 89 19.15 20.05 -23.58
N GLU A 90 18.03 19.82 -24.23
CA GLU A 90 17.35 20.79 -25.10
C GLU A 90 16.89 22.02 -24.30
N GLN A 91 16.33 21.79 -23.10
CA GLN A 91 15.90 22.88 -22.21
C GLN A 91 17.11 23.70 -21.72
N LEU A 92 18.20 23.03 -21.35
CA LEU A 92 19.45 23.71 -20.97
C LEU A 92 20.08 24.45 -22.14
N TYR A 93 19.98 23.91 -23.35
CA TYR A 93 20.46 24.59 -24.56
C TYR A 93 19.65 25.87 -24.86
N GLN A 94 18.33 25.80 -24.73
CA GLN A 94 17.45 26.96 -24.82
C GLN A 94 17.79 28.01 -23.74
N LEU A 95 18.04 27.58 -22.50
CA LEU A 95 18.46 28.47 -21.43
C LEU A 95 19.78 29.18 -21.78
N HIS A 96 20.78 28.43 -22.27
CA HIS A 96 22.07 28.99 -22.66
C HIS A 96 21.93 29.99 -23.79
N THR A 97 21.14 29.66 -24.82
CA THR A 97 20.84 30.56 -25.93
C THR A 97 20.15 31.83 -25.45
N CYS A 98 19.17 31.71 -24.54
CA CYS A 98 18.52 32.89 -23.97
C CYS A 98 19.47 33.74 -23.13
N ALA A 99 20.36 33.13 -22.35
CA ALA A 99 21.34 33.83 -21.53
C ALA A 99 22.40 34.54 -22.42
N THR A 100 22.75 33.95 -23.57
CA THR A 100 23.72 34.55 -24.53
C THR A 100 23.09 35.73 -25.27
N ASN A 101 21.85 35.61 -25.71
CA ASN A 101 21.16 36.59 -26.55
C ASN A 101 20.29 37.57 -25.77
N SER A 102 20.30 37.51 -24.43
CA SER A 102 19.43 38.32 -23.56
C SER A 102 17.94 38.19 -23.91
N SER A 103 17.52 37.02 -24.41
CA SER A 103 16.15 36.75 -24.85
C SER A 103 15.31 36.09 -23.73
N ARG A 104 13.98 36.09 -23.89
CA ARG A 104 13.07 35.54 -22.88
C ARG A 104 12.89 34.02 -23.07
N LEU A 105 13.03 33.28 -21.99
CA LEU A 105 12.66 31.86 -21.91
C LEU A 105 11.20 31.75 -21.48
N GLN A 106 10.43 30.85 -22.08
CA GLN A 106 9.09 30.51 -21.60
C GLN A 106 9.18 29.70 -20.28
N GLY A 107 8.43 30.11 -19.29
CA GLY A 107 8.38 29.43 -17.99
C GLY A 107 8.60 30.36 -16.80
N ASN A 108 8.38 29.80 -15.58
CA ASN A 108 8.41 30.59 -14.33
C ASN A 108 9.55 30.25 -13.39
N ASN A 109 10.53 29.44 -13.80
CA ASN A 109 11.66 29.07 -12.96
C ASN A 109 12.53 30.30 -12.61
N ALA A 110 12.65 30.56 -11.31
CA ALA A 110 13.37 31.77 -10.84
C ALA A 110 14.87 31.68 -11.06
N PHE A 111 15.48 30.50 -11.01
CA PHE A 111 16.90 30.31 -11.25
C PHE A 111 17.25 30.54 -12.72
N ALA A 112 16.48 29.98 -13.63
CA ALA A 112 16.65 30.21 -15.06
C ALA A 112 16.51 31.69 -15.42
N LYS A 113 15.49 32.38 -14.89
CA LYS A 113 15.30 33.83 -15.07
C LYS A 113 16.47 34.67 -14.54
N TRP A 114 17.01 34.23 -13.39
CA TRP A 114 18.18 34.90 -12.81
C TRP A 114 19.39 34.77 -13.71
N LEU A 115 19.70 33.56 -14.23
CA LEU A 115 20.81 33.31 -15.13
C LEU A 115 20.70 34.12 -16.43
N ILE A 116 19.52 34.22 -17.02
CA ILE A 116 19.27 35.04 -18.23
C ILE A 116 19.47 36.53 -17.94
N ARG A 117 18.88 37.01 -16.83
CA ARG A 117 18.98 38.46 -16.48
C ARG A 117 20.41 38.92 -16.26
N HIS A 118 21.27 38.01 -15.77
CA HIS A 118 22.68 38.34 -15.51
C HIS A 118 23.59 37.90 -16.64
N ASN A 119 23.05 37.43 -17.77
CA ASN A 119 23.79 36.89 -18.91
C ASN A 119 24.87 35.88 -18.49
N ASP A 120 24.50 34.99 -17.54
CA ASP A 120 25.42 34.04 -16.92
C ASP A 120 25.68 32.84 -17.83
N THR A 121 26.41 33.12 -18.93
CA THR A 121 26.80 32.11 -19.92
C THR A 121 27.79 31.10 -19.36
N GLU A 122 28.54 31.44 -18.33
CA GLU A 122 29.50 30.55 -17.68
C GLU A 122 28.78 29.40 -16.98
N VAL A 123 27.76 29.69 -16.16
CA VAL A 123 26.95 28.64 -15.48
C VAL A 123 26.18 27.83 -16.50
N THR A 124 25.53 28.46 -17.47
CA THR A 124 24.73 27.71 -18.45
C THR A 124 25.58 26.81 -19.36
N SER A 125 26.80 27.25 -19.73
CA SER A 125 27.77 26.41 -20.46
C SER A 125 28.21 25.20 -19.61
N TYR A 126 28.50 25.43 -18.33
CA TYR A 126 28.83 24.33 -17.41
C TYR A 126 27.69 23.31 -17.28
N LEU A 127 26.45 23.76 -17.14
CA LEU A 127 25.28 22.87 -17.05
C LEU A 127 25.12 22.03 -18.31
N LEU A 128 25.32 22.61 -19.50
CA LEU A 128 25.32 21.88 -20.77
C LEU A 128 26.41 20.80 -20.80
N LEU A 129 27.62 21.15 -20.41
CA LEU A 129 28.75 20.21 -20.37
C LEU A 129 28.50 19.07 -19.41
N ALA A 130 27.97 19.36 -18.21
CA ALA A 130 27.63 18.35 -17.19
C ALA A 130 26.50 17.43 -17.67
N LYS A 131 25.49 17.97 -18.37
CA LYS A 131 24.38 17.18 -18.91
C LYS A 131 24.81 16.27 -20.05
N ARG A 132 25.70 16.74 -20.94
CA ARG A 132 26.30 15.87 -21.98
C ARG A 132 27.03 14.68 -21.37
N CYS A 133 27.82 14.91 -20.31
CA CYS A 133 28.52 13.84 -19.61
C CYS A 133 27.52 12.84 -18.96
N GLU A 134 26.43 13.34 -18.40
CA GLU A 134 25.37 12.51 -17.83
C GLU A 134 24.70 11.63 -18.89
N MET A 135 24.35 12.17 -20.04
CA MET A 135 23.70 11.45 -21.14
C MET A 135 24.54 10.29 -21.67
N ILE A 136 25.86 10.48 -21.80
CA ILE A 136 26.76 9.40 -22.26
C ILE A 136 26.80 8.28 -21.21
N ARG A 137 26.92 8.63 -19.92
CA ARG A 137 26.94 7.64 -18.84
C ARG A 137 25.62 6.88 -18.66
N SER A 138 24.48 7.53 -18.90
CA SER A 138 23.18 6.85 -18.80
C SER A 138 23.01 5.79 -19.89
N ARG A 139 23.58 5.99 -21.07
CA ARG A 139 23.61 4.99 -22.14
C ARG A 139 24.47 3.79 -21.75
N GLN A 140 25.64 4.00 -21.18
CA GLN A 140 26.52 2.90 -20.69
C GLN A 140 25.83 2.01 -19.67
N ASN A 141 24.98 2.55 -18.79
CA ASN A 141 24.25 1.79 -17.78
C ASN A 141 23.05 1.01 -18.34
N SER A 142 22.49 1.41 -19.49
CA SER A 142 21.35 0.72 -20.11
C SER A 142 21.75 -0.50 -20.93
N GLU A 143 23.02 -0.63 -21.30
CA GLU A 143 23.55 -1.69 -22.16
C GLU A 143 24.38 -2.73 -21.40
N TRP A 144 24.16 -2.93 -20.13
CA TRP A 144 24.91 -3.91 -19.32
C TRP A 144 24.91 -5.32 -19.91
N TYR A 145 23.84 -5.74 -20.58
CA TYR A 145 23.72 -7.13 -21.06
C TYR A 145 24.52 -7.42 -22.35
N TYR A 146 24.84 -6.38 -23.13
CA TYR A 146 25.70 -6.45 -24.30
C TYR A 146 26.54 -5.16 -24.33
N PRO A 147 27.73 -5.14 -23.69
CA PRO A 147 28.62 -4.01 -23.85
C PRO A 147 29.02 -3.93 -25.34
N VAL A 148 28.40 -3.00 -26.05
CA VAL A 148 28.88 -2.64 -27.37
C VAL A 148 30.22 -1.93 -27.13
N GLU A 149 31.30 -2.60 -27.47
CA GLU A 149 32.63 -1.98 -27.52
C GLU A 149 32.59 -0.93 -28.60
N GLY A 150 32.20 0.28 -28.22
CA GLY A 150 32.12 1.43 -29.10
C GLY A 150 33.13 2.49 -28.66
N ASP A 151 34.22 2.65 -29.41
CA ASP A 151 35.20 3.73 -29.24
C ASP A 151 34.55 5.14 -29.23
N ASN A 152 33.36 5.29 -29.77
CA ASN A 152 32.67 6.56 -29.91
C ASN A 152 32.33 7.26 -28.58
N GLU A 153 31.99 6.50 -27.52
CA GLU A 153 31.65 7.07 -26.21
C GLU A 153 32.89 7.56 -25.47
N SER A 154 33.99 6.83 -25.57
CA SER A 154 35.29 7.25 -25.02
C SER A 154 35.80 8.51 -25.69
N ILE A 155 35.59 8.65 -27.00
CA ILE A 155 35.95 9.87 -27.77
C ILE A 155 35.10 11.05 -27.27
N ALA A 156 33.78 10.86 -27.12
CA ALA A 156 32.90 11.93 -26.64
C ALA A 156 33.22 12.35 -25.19
N LEU A 157 33.57 11.40 -24.30
CA LEU A 157 34.04 11.72 -22.95
C LEU A 157 35.39 12.43 -22.94
N ALA A 158 36.31 12.05 -23.84
CA ALA A 158 37.61 12.75 -24.01
C ALA A 158 37.42 14.18 -24.47
N GLU A 159 36.49 14.45 -25.40
CA GLU A 159 36.14 15.81 -25.82
C GLU A 159 35.56 16.63 -24.64
N ILE A 160 34.65 16.09 -23.86
CA ILE A 160 34.09 16.76 -22.67
C ILE A 160 35.21 17.05 -21.66
N CYS A 161 36.10 16.10 -21.43
CA CYS A 161 37.24 16.25 -20.55
C CYS A 161 38.15 17.37 -21.03
N ALA A 162 38.47 17.40 -22.33
CA ALA A 162 39.29 18.48 -22.95
C ALA A 162 38.61 19.84 -22.85
N GLN A 163 37.29 19.90 -23.06
CA GLN A 163 36.53 21.15 -22.89
C GLN A 163 36.56 21.62 -21.43
N ALA A 164 36.39 20.72 -20.46
CA ALA A 164 36.48 21.06 -19.04
C ALA A 164 37.87 21.56 -18.63
N ARG A 165 38.97 20.98 -19.20
CA ARG A 165 40.35 21.37 -18.93
C ARG A 165 40.70 22.77 -19.46
N ARG A 166 40.05 23.23 -20.56
CA ARG A 166 40.25 24.56 -21.15
C ARG A 166 39.55 25.68 -20.38
N GLN A 167 38.73 25.33 -19.40
CA GLN A 167 38.02 26.36 -18.65
C GLN A 167 38.89 26.93 -17.53
N HIS A 168 38.95 28.25 -17.47
CA HIS A 168 39.71 29.00 -16.48
C HIS A 168 38.83 29.74 -15.48
N SER A 169 37.62 29.23 -15.24
CA SER A 169 36.69 29.80 -14.30
C SER A 169 37.24 29.78 -12.87
N LYS A 170 37.33 30.93 -12.24
CA LYS A 170 37.63 30.99 -10.80
C LYS A 170 36.40 30.60 -9.93
N ARG A 171 35.21 30.80 -10.47
CA ARG A 171 33.93 30.57 -9.76
C ARG A 171 33.49 29.11 -9.80
N LEU A 172 33.74 28.40 -10.90
CA LEU A 172 33.31 27.01 -11.12
C LEU A 172 34.50 26.03 -11.24
N LEU A 173 35.67 26.41 -10.75
CA LEU A 173 36.92 25.63 -10.91
C LEU A 173 36.78 24.21 -10.32
N ASP A 174 36.27 24.10 -9.10
CA ASP A 174 36.02 22.84 -8.44
C ASP A 174 35.01 21.96 -9.20
N ARG A 175 34.01 22.58 -9.81
CA ARG A 175 32.99 21.88 -10.60
C ARG A 175 33.57 21.37 -11.94
N TYR A 176 34.39 22.14 -12.62
CA TYR A 176 35.08 21.68 -13.84
C TYR A 176 36.08 20.57 -13.50
N THR A 177 36.84 20.69 -12.42
CA THR A 177 37.74 19.63 -11.96
C THR A 177 37.00 18.36 -11.63
N LEU A 178 35.81 18.43 -11.00
CA LEU A 178 34.94 17.29 -10.78
C LEU A 178 34.50 16.62 -12.09
N GLN A 179 34.14 17.39 -13.12
CA GLN A 179 33.76 16.81 -14.42
C GLN A 179 34.95 16.13 -15.11
N ILE A 180 36.17 16.69 -15.00
CA ILE A 180 37.39 16.04 -15.50
C ILE A 180 37.55 14.66 -14.83
N MET A 181 37.49 14.60 -13.49
CA MET A 181 37.61 13.34 -12.75
C MET A 181 36.50 12.33 -13.12
N ARG A 182 35.27 12.82 -13.31
CA ARG A 182 34.12 12.01 -13.75
C ARG A 182 34.36 11.38 -15.12
N CYS A 183 34.88 12.16 -16.09
CA CYS A 183 35.23 11.66 -17.43
C CYS A 183 36.34 10.61 -17.34
N LEU A 184 37.43 10.89 -16.60
CA LEU A 184 38.56 10.00 -16.45
C LEU A 184 38.18 8.63 -15.87
N ILE A 185 37.33 8.61 -14.83
CA ILE A 185 36.79 7.38 -14.27
C ILE A 185 36.00 6.60 -15.31
N SER A 186 35.12 7.29 -16.07
CA SER A 186 34.28 6.62 -17.08
C SER A 186 35.13 6.11 -18.26
N MET A 187 36.24 6.73 -18.58
CA MET A 187 37.23 6.27 -19.56
C MET A 187 38.25 5.25 -18.99
N ARG A 188 38.08 4.81 -17.74
CA ARG A 188 39.00 3.89 -17.03
C ARG A 188 40.42 4.42 -16.85
N GLN A 189 40.61 5.73 -16.90
CA GLN A 189 41.90 6.40 -16.71
C GLN A 189 42.13 6.72 -15.23
N TYR A 190 42.20 5.67 -14.40
CA TYR A 190 42.20 5.76 -12.94
C TYR A 190 43.42 6.48 -12.37
N SER A 191 44.63 6.18 -12.88
CA SER A 191 45.87 6.82 -12.43
C SER A 191 45.86 8.32 -12.71
N GLU A 192 45.32 8.74 -13.86
CA GLU A 192 45.21 10.16 -14.20
C GLU A 192 44.20 10.87 -13.31
N CYS A 193 43.07 10.22 -12.98
CA CYS A 193 42.11 10.75 -12.01
C CYS A 193 42.76 11.00 -10.63
N LEU A 194 43.60 10.09 -10.15
CA LEU A 194 44.33 10.26 -8.89
C LEU A 194 45.35 11.42 -8.99
N ASN A 195 46.04 11.55 -10.11
CA ASN A 195 46.98 12.69 -10.33
C ASN A 195 46.23 14.02 -10.28
N ILE A 196 45.10 14.14 -10.98
CA ILE A 196 44.24 15.35 -10.94
C ILE A 196 43.84 15.69 -9.50
N TRP A 197 43.46 14.68 -8.70
CA TRP A 197 43.11 14.89 -7.30
C TRP A 197 44.33 15.41 -6.50
N ILE A 198 45.48 14.79 -6.64
CA ILE A 198 46.69 15.19 -5.91
C ILE A 198 47.05 16.63 -6.23
N ASP A 199 47.05 16.99 -7.51
CA ASP A 199 47.44 18.29 -7.99
C ASP A 199 46.42 19.40 -7.63
N ARG A 200 45.13 19.09 -7.70
CA ARG A 200 44.03 20.06 -7.62
C ARG A 200 43.18 19.98 -6.37
N LYS A 201 43.47 19.09 -5.39
CA LYS A 201 42.66 18.97 -4.19
C LYS A 201 42.48 20.27 -3.38
N ARG A 202 43.38 21.25 -3.53
CA ARG A 202 43.28 22.56 -2.89
C ARG A 202 42.27 23.49 -3.57
N GLU A 203 41.84 23.19 -4.80
CA GLU A 203 40.79 23.92 -5.51
C GLU A 203 39.40 23.64 -4.92
N PHE A 204 39.24 22.45 -4.30
CA PHE A 204 37.97 22.06 -3.66
C PHE A 204 37.85 22.74 -2.28
N ARG A 205 36.85 23.57 -2.16
CA ARG A 205 36.40 24.04 -0.85
C ARG A 205 35.85 22.84 -0.08
N ASN A 206 35.85 22.91 1.24
CA ASN A 206 35.27 21.83 2.07
C ASN A 206 33.74 21.79 1.91
N ASN A 207 33.26 21.28 0.81
CA ASN A 207 31.87 21.30 0.39
C ASN A 207 31.49 19.98 -0.32
N ILE A 208 30.26 19.90 -0.79
CA ILE A 208 29.69 18.72 -1.48
C ILE A 208 30.52 18.30 -2.71
N ILE A 209 31.10 19.24 -3.45
CA ILE A 209 31.90 18.93 -4.65
C ILE A 209 33.18 18.21 -4.26
N SER A 210 33.82 18.59 -3.15
CA SER A 210 34.94 17.85 -2.57
C SER A 210 34.57 16.40 -2.21
N ASP A 211 33.43 16.21 -1.56
CA ASP A 211 32.95 14.86 -1.19
C ASP A 211 32.71 13.99 -2.43
N MET A 212 32.09 14.55 -3.47
CA MET A 212 31.89 13.86 -4.75
C MET A 212 33.22 13.51 -5.43
N ALA A 213 34.20 14.41 -5.44
CA ALA A 213 35.53 14.18 -5.99
C ALA A 213 36.25 13.03 -5.25
N ARG A 214 36.18 13.03 -3.91
CA ARG A 214 36.75 11.95 -3.08
C ARG A 214 36.08 10.60 -3.35
N GLY A 215 34.78 10.54 -3.69
CA GLY A 215 34.09 9.35 -4.15
C GLY A 215 34.71 8.80 -5.45
N TYR A 216 35.02 9.66 -6.42
CA TYR A 216 35.72 9.24 -7.64
C TYR A 216 37.15 8.76 -7.37
N VAL A 217 37.88 9.39 -6.44
CA VAL A 217 39.21 8.94 -6.00
C VAL A 217 39.14 7.54 -5.38
N ALA A 218 38.13 7.30 -4.54
CA ALA A 218 37.92 5.99 -3.94
C ALA A 218 37.62 4.93 -5.02
N GLY A 219 36.77 5.24 -6.00
CA GLY A 219 36.52 4.39 -7.15
C GLY A 219 37.78 4.08 -7.97
N ALA A 220 38.65 5.08 -8.19
CA ALA A 220 39.94 4.87 -8.86
C ALA A 220 40.83 3.89 -8.08
N TYR A 221 40.98 4.05 -6.76
CA TYR A 221 41.72 3.12 -5.92
C TYR A 221 41.16 1.70 -6.00
N PHE A 222 39.83 1.55 -5.97
CA PHE A 222 39.18 0.24 -6.10
C PHE A 222 39.56 -0.47 -7.40
N HIS A 223 39.44 0.23 -8.54
CA HIS A 223 39.76 -0.33 -9.85
C HIS A 223 41.27 -0.59 -10.07
N MET A 224 42.12 0.03 -9.27
CA MET A 224 43.56 -0.22 -9.28
C MET A 224 43.98 -1.35 -8.30
N GLY A 225 43.02 -2.02 -7.65
CA GLY A 225 43.29 -3.09 -6.71
C GLY A 225 43.62 -2.63 -5.26
N GLU A 226 43.61 -1.33 -5.01
CA GLU A 226 43.87 -0.73 -3.69
C GLU A 226 42.61 -0.72 -2.83
N THR A 227 41.96 -1.88 -2.70
CA THR A 227 40.60 -2.01 -2.13
C THR A 227 40.49 -1.49 -0.70
N GLU A 228 41.54 -1.66 0.13
CA GLU A 228 41.51 -1.16 1.51
C GLU A 228 41.51 0.37 1.58
N LYS A 229 42.25 1.04 0.68
CA LYS A 229 42.22 2.50 0.57
C LYS A 229 40.86 2.98 0.08
N ALA A 230 40.30 2.29 -0.93
CA ALA A 230 38.98 2.60 -1.46
C ALA A 230 37.92 2.49 -0.36
N LYS A 231 37.89 1.38 0.40
CA LYS A 231 36.94 1.16 1.50
C LYS A 231 37.00 2.28 2.55
N ARG A 232 38.19 2.65 3.00
CA ARG A 232 38.37 3.76 3.97
C ARG A 232 37.80 5.07 3.42
N MET A 233 38.11 5.41 2.17
CA MET A 233 37.60 6.63 1.55
C MET A 233 36.09 6.62 1.34
N PHE A 234 35.51 5.49 0.93
CA PHE A 234 34.06 5.36 0.82
C PHE A 234 33.35 5.56 2.17
N ILE A 235 33.91 5.02 3.25
CA ILE A 235 33.42 5.26 4.62
C ILE A 235 33.54 6.76 4.95
N ASP A 236 34.69 7.39 4.71
CA ASP A 236 34.96 8.79 5.03
C ASP A 236 34.00 9.75 4.32
N VAL A 237 33.65 9.47 3.07
CA VAL A 237 32.65 10.26 2.31
C VAL A 237 31.21 9.80 2.55
N GLY A 238 31.02 8.70 3.30
CA GLY A 238 29.71 8.15 3.62
C GLY A 238 29.07 7.38 2.47
N ASP A 239 29.84 6.96 1.47
CA ASP A 239 29.36 6.08 0.40
C ASP A 239 29.37 4.62 0.85
N VAL A 240 28.36 4.31 1.66
CA VAL A 240 28.17 2.95 2.21
C VAL A 240 27.95 1.93 1.10
N HIS A 241 27.28 2.32 0.00
CA HIS A 241 27.01 1.40 -1.11
C HIS A 241 28.29 0.93 -1.77
N SER A 242 29.18 1.85 -2.15
CA SER A 242 30.46 1.50 -2.76
C SER A 242 31.36 0.73 -1.80
N TYR A 243 31.29 1.03 -0.51
CA TYR A 243 31.97 0.24 0.53
C TYR A 243 31.48 -1.21 0.55
N LEU A 244 30.16 -1.41 0.56
CA LEU A 244 29.57 -2.76 0.56
C LEU A 244 29.86 -3.51 -0.72
N PHE A 245 29.85 -2.81 -1.87
CA PHE A 245 30.26 -3.39 -3.15
C PHE A 245 31.71 -3.91 -3.11
N CYS A 246 32.63 -3.15 -2.50
CA CYS A 246 34.01 -3.62 -2.31
C CYS A 246 34.06 -4.93 -1.52
N ILE A 247 33.30 -5.06 -0.45
CA ILE A 247 33.23 -6.29 0.36
C ILE A 247 32.66 -7.47 -0.44
N GLN A 248 31.60 -7.20 -1.21
CA GLN A 248 30.99 -8.22 -2.06
C GLN A 248 31.97 -8.75 -3.13
N MET A 249 32.74 -7.85 -3.75
CA MET A 249 33.74 -8.23 -4.74
C MET A 249 34.90 -9.04 -4.14
N GLU A 250 35.18 -8.89 -2.86
CA GLU A 250 36.11 -9.75 -2.11
C GLU A 250 35.54 -11.15 -1.79
N GLY A 251 34.30 -11.44 -2.21
CA GLY A 251 33.63 -12.71 -1.92
C GLY A 251 33.22 -12.87 -0.45
N LYS A 252 33.24 -11.78 0.31
CA LYS A 252 32.79 -11.74 1.70
C LYS A 252 31.32 -11.38 1.77
N SER A 253 30.54 -12.13 2.52
CA SER A 253 29.19 -11.68 2.90
C SER A 253 29.32 -10.52 3.89
N TYR A 254 28.54 -9.47 3.67
CA TYR A 254 28.50 -8.34 4.59
C TYR A 254 27.24 -8.38 5.44
N ASN A 255 27.42 -7.95 6.68
CA ASN A 255 26.31 -7.78 7.61
C ASN A 255 26.18 -6.27 7.93
N TYR A 256 25.02 -5.71 7.68
CA TYR A 256 24.75 -4.30 7.97
C TYR A 256 24.88 -3.98 9.46
N MET A 257 24.64 -4.95 10.35
CA MET A 257 24.84 -4.81 11.78
C MET A 257 26.32 -4.65 12.14
N ASP A 258 27.21 -5.36 11.45
CA ASP A 258 28.66 -5.21 11.66
C ASP A 258 29.12 -3.82 11.21
N LEU A 259 28.61 -3.33 10.09
CA LEU A 259 28.87 -1.98 9.61
C LEU A 259 28.36 -0.93 10.60
N LEU A 260 27.13 -1.08 11.11
CA LEU A 260 26.57 -0.21 12.12
C LEU A 260 27.42 -0.17 13.39
N SER A 261 27.85 -1.35 13.87
CA SER A 261 28.72 -1.50 15.03
C SER A 261 30.08 -0.82 14.81
N LEU A 262 30.64 -0.95 13.62
CA LEU A 262 31.89 -0.30 13.22
C LEU A 262 31.76 1.24 13.24
N LEU A 263 30.70 1.78 12.65
CA LEU A 263 30.44 3.22 12.67
C LEU A 263 30.27 3.74 14.09
N CYS A 264 29.50 3.04 14.93
CA CYS A 264 29.33 3.44 16.34
C CYS A 264 30.63 3.41 17.16
N LYS A 265 31.54 2.48 16.85
CA LYS A 265 32.84 2.40 17.49
C LYS A 265 33.79 3.53 17.06
N ASN A 266 33.72 3.94 15.81
CA ASN A 266 34.58 4.97 15.26
C ASN A 266 34.16 6.38 15.71
N ASP A 267 32.87 6.69 15.53
CA ASP A 267 32.25 7.94 15.99
C ASP A 267 30.77 7.70 16.28
N ILE A 268 30.42 7.66 17.54
CA ILE A 268 29.05 7.41 18.02
C ILE A 268 28.04 8.49 17.61
N ASP A 269 28.52 9.65 17.21
CA ASP A 269 27.73 10.78 16.75
C ASP A 269 27.74 10.94 15.21
N ASP A 270 28.26 9.93 14.49
CA ASP A 270 28.29 9.94 13.03
C ASP A 270 26.87 10.02 12.45
N ASN A 271 26.67 10.96 11.53
CA ASN A 271 25.36 11.23 10.92
C ASN A 271 24.83 10.10 10.03
N ARG A 272 25.66 9.12 9.65
CA ARG A 272 25.31 7.93 8.85
C ARG A 272 24.65 6.84 9.69
N ILE A 273 24.87 6.83 10.99
CA ILE A 273 24.39 5.77 11.89
C ILE A 273 22.87 5.66 11.89
N LEU A 274 22.15 6.77 12.05
CA LEU A 274 20.70 6.74 12.11
C LEU A 274 20.05 6.33 10.76
N PRO A 275 20.49 6.82 9.60
CA PRO A 275 20.03 6.31 8.30
C PRO A 275 20.30 4.83 8.10
N LEU A 276 21.48 4.33 8.47
CA LEU A 276 21.80 2.90 8.37
C LEU A 276 20.93 2.05 9.30
N THR A 277 20.72 2.50 10.54
CA THR A 277 19.83 1.82 11.48
C THR A 277 18.40 1.75 10.94
N GLN A 278 17.92 2.84 10.35
CA GLN A 278 16.59 2.84 9.74
C GLN A 278 16.51 1.88 8.57
N TYR A 279 17.56 1.80 7.75
CA TYR A 279 17.62 0.84 6.65
C TYR A 279 17.56 -0.61 7.14
N ILE A 280 18.38 -0.98 8.14
CA ILE A 280 18.41 -2.32 8.74
C ILE A 280 17.00 -2.73 9.20
N ILE A 281 16.33 -1.85 9.93
CA ILE A 281 14.98 -2.12 10.43
C ILE A 281 13.98 -2.22 9.27
N HIS A 282 14.11 -1.34 8.28
CA HIS A 282 13.22 -1.35 7.12
C HIS A 282 13.33 -2.65 6.32
N MET A 283 14.53 -3.11 6.02
CA MET A 283 14.75 -4.38 5.31
C MET A 283 14.14 -5.56 6.07
N SER A 284 14.28 -5.57 7.39
CA SER A 284 13.63 -6.59 8.22
C SER A 284 12.10 -6.53 8.19
N GLU A 285 11.51 -5.35 8.04
CA GLU A 285 10.04 -5.19 7.97
C GLU A 285 9.47 -5.54 6.58
N VAL A 286 10.24 -5.29 5.50
CA VAL A 286 9.76 -5.47 4.11
C VAL A 286 10.03 -6.87 3.58
N ASP A 287 11.27 -7.32 3.71
CA ASP A 287 11.76 -8.50 3.02
C ASP A 287 11.85 -9.73 3.95
N ASN A 288 11.39 -9.60 5.20
CA ASN A 288 11.59 -10.61 6.26
C ASN A 288 13.07 -11.01 6.41
N GLU A 289 14.00 -10.13 6.03
CA GLU A 289 15.40 -10.34 6.35
C GLU A 289 15.55 -10.35 7.87
N ASN A 290 16.26 -11.34 8.39
CA ASN A 290 16.46 -11.49 9.82
C ASN A 290 17.32 -10.34 10.36
N CYS A 291 16.69 -9.35 10.97
CA CYS A 291 17.40 -8.40 11.82
C CYS A 291 17.63 -9.03 13.19
N ASP A 292 18.86 -9.04 13.64
CA ASP A 292 19.17 -9.37 15.04
C ASP A 292 18.72 -8.19 15.94
N TYR A 293 17.42 -8.20 16.29
CA TYR A 293 16.85 -7.17 17.15
C TYR A 293 17.51 -7.15 18.53
N THR A 294 18.01 -8.28 19.02
CA THR A 294 18.70 -8.37 20.32
C THR A 294 20.04 -7.67 20.28
N ALA A 295 20.83 -7.91 19.21
CA ALA A 295 22.09 -7.18 19.02
C ALA A 295 21.86 -5.68 18.83
N LEU A 296 20.87 -5.30 18.02
CA LEU A 296 20.51 -3.89 17.82
C LEU A 296 20.00 -3.22 19.10
N ASN A 297 19.22 -3.94 19.92
CA ASN A 297 18.75 -3.47 21.21
C ASN A 297 19.92 -3.20 22.15
N ARG A 298 20.83 -4.16 22.29
CA ARG A 298 22.03 -4.02 23.12
C ARG A 298 22.85 -2.82 22.69
N LEU A 299 23.14 -2.70 21.39
CA LEU A 299 23.87 -1.54 20.86
C LEU A 299 23.16 -0.22 21.18
N ALA A 300 21.84 -0.17 21.01
CA ALA A 300 21.07 1.03 21.27
C ALA A 300 21.10 1.42 22.76
N VAL A 301 20.92 0.46 23.66
CA VAL A 301 20.94 0.70 25.12
C VAL A 301 22.31 1.18 25.60
N GLU A 302 23.39 0.57 25.11
CA GLU A 302 24.78 0.93 25.43
C GLU A 302 25.15 2.32 24.87
N THR A 303 24.53 2.71 23.76
CA THR A 303 24.81 3.98 23.08
C THR A 303 24.13 5.18 23.77
N ILE A 304 22.94 5.03 24.34
CA ILE A 304 22.13 6.12 24.93
C ILE A 304 22.91 7.00 25.93
N PRO A 305 23.73 6.47 26.88
CA PRO A 305 24.47 7.30 27.82
C PRO A 305 25.50 8.19 27.15
N ASN A 306 26.13 7.71 26.09
CA ASN A 306 27.37 8.25 25.52
C ASN A 306 27.17 9.22 24.36
N VAL A 307 25.99 9.20 23.70
CA VAL A 307 25.70 10.09 22.55
C VAL A 307 25.38 11.52 22.97
N LYS A 308 25.58 12.46 22.06
CA LYS A 308 25.15 13.84 22.24
C LYS A 308 23.65 13.95 22.53
N PRO A 309 23.21 14.96 23.30
CA PRO A 309 21.80 15.15 23.65
C PRO A 309 20.86 15.13 22.41
N ALA A 310 21.31 15.62 21.26
CA ALA A 310 20.54 15.67 20.02
C ALA A 310 20.15 14.28 19.47
N TYR A 311 20.93 13.26 19.76
CA TYR A 311 20.69 11.89 19.27
C TYR A 311 19.99 10.99 20.30
N LYS A 312 19.89 11.41 21.59
CA LYS A 312 19.29 10.59 22.67
C LYS A 312 17.84 10.20 22.39
N ALA A 313 17.06 11.09 21.76
CA ALA A 313 15.69 10.79 21.36
C ALA A 313 15.62 9.63 20.37
N ALA A 314 16.47 9.65 19.34
CA ALA A 314 16.53 8.62 18.31
C ALA A 314 16.93 7.26 18.89
N TRP A 315 18.00 7.23 19.69
CA TRP A 315 18.49 5.99 20.30
C TRP A 315 17.50 5.39 21.31
N CYS A 316 16.82 6.23 22.11
CA CYS A 316 15.73 5.74 22.95
C CYS A 316 14.55 5.18 22.12
N TYR A 317 14.29 5.74 20.95
CA TYR A 317 13.25 5.22 20.07
C TYR A 317 13.68 3.90 19.43
N ILE A 318 14.94 3.76 18.96
CA ILE A 318 15.50 2.50 18.45
C ILE A 318 15.37 1.41 19.52
N ALA A 319 15.86 1.66 20.74
CA ALA A 319 15.75 0.71 21.83
C ALA A 319 14.30 0.37 22.18
N SER A 320 13.39 1.35 22.14
CA SER A 320 11.96 1.11 22.36
C SER A 320 11.37 0.20 21.28
N TYR A 321 11.73 0.42 20.01
CA TYR A 321 11.24 -0.37 18.91
C TYR A 321 11.74 -1.81 18.99
N THR A 322 13.03 -2.01 19.23
CA THR A 322 13.63 -3.35 19.33
C THR A 322 13.07 -4.14 20.52
N TYR A 323 12.89 -3.51 21.70
CA TYR A 323 12.17 -4.16 22.81
C TYR A 323 10.75 -4.59 22.46
N ASP A 324 10.02 -3.80 21.67
CA ASP A 324 8.67 -4.19 21.25
C ASP A 324 8.68 -5.39 20.31
N LYS A 325 9.69 -5.48 19.43
CA LYS A 325 9.90 -6.64 18.55
C LYS A 325 10.26 -7.92 19.32
N GLU A 326 10.96 -7.79 20.43
CA GLU A 326 11.31 -8.89 21.35
C GLU A 326 10.15 -9.27 22.30
N GLY A 327 8.99 -8.60 22.21
CA GLY A 327 7.84 -8.88 23.06
C GLY A 327 7.79 -8.06 24.37
N GLU A 328 8.84 -7.30 24.68
CA GLU A 328 8.98 -6.51 25.90
C GLU A 328 8.30 -5.13 25.80
N SER A 329 7.02 -5.11 25.37
CA SER A 329 6.29 -3.87 25.08
C SER A 329 6.17 -2.91 26.25
N ARG A 330 6.21 -3.40 27.50
CA ARG A 330 6.21 -2.51 28.69
C ARG A 330 7.51 -1.73 28.85
N MET A 331 8.67 -2.35 28.57
CA MET A 331 9.96 -1.66 28.53
C MET A 331 10.02 -0.69 27.36
N ALA A 332 9.54 -1.13 26.19
CA ALA A 332 9.38 -0.26 25.03
C ALA A 332 8.59 1.01 25.36
N LEU A 333 7.46 0.89 26.07
CA LEU A 333 6.64 2.04 26.47
C LEU A 333 7.38 2.99 27.44
N LYS A 334 8.20 2.46 28.34
CA LYS A 334 9.03 3.30 29.23
C LYS A 334 10.06 4.11 28.45
N LEU A 335 10.72 3.46 27.48
CA LEU A 335 11.76 4.11 26.67
C LEU A 335 11.19 5.13 25.71
N ILE A 336 10.05 4.87 25.06
CA ILE A 336 9.46 5.86 24.17
C ILE A 336 8.94 7.09 24.91
N LYS A 337 8.46 6.92 26.14
CA LYS A 337 8.13 8.04 27.05
C LYS A 337 9.39 8.83 27.43
N ARG A 338 10.54 8.16 27.62
CA ARG A 338 11.82 8.82 27.84
C ARG A 338 12.28 9.57 26.59
N ALA A 339 12.17 8.94 25.39
CA ALA A 339 12.50 9.57 24.12
C ALA A 339 11.74 10.88 23.90
N SER A 340 10.45 10.94 24.29
CA SER A 340 9.61 12.13 24.13
C SER A 340 10.02 13.33 24.98
N ARG A 341 10.93 13.15 25.95
CA ARG A 341 11.45 14.23 26.83
C ARG A 341 12.71 14.90 26.27
N TYR A 342 13.37 14.26 25.31
CA TYR A 342 14.58 14.81 24.70
C TYR A 342 14.23 15.77 23.56
N ASN A 343 15.15 16.73 23.33
CA ASN A 343 15.01 17.59 22.15
C ASN A 343 15.30 16.80 20.87
N ALA A 344 14.47 17.00 19.85
CA ALA A 344 14.59 16.34 18.57
C ALA A 344 13.94 17.18 17.48
N SER A 345 14.18 16.82 16.19
CA SER A 345 13.46 17.39 15.07
C SER A 345 11.95 17.15 15.19
N GLN A 346 11.14 18.00 14.58
CA GLN A 346 9.67 17.85 14.66
C GLN A 346 9.22 16.51 14.08
N ASP A 347 9.82 16.05 12.99
CA ASP A 347 9.50 14.76 12.37
C ASP A 347 9.77 13.58 13.31
N LEU A 348 10.90 13.60 14.01
CA LEU A 348 11.22 12.57 14.99
C LEU A 348 10.29 12.63 16.22
N LYS A 349 9.95 13.83 16.71
CA LYS A 349 8.96 14.00 17.79
C LYS A 349 7.60 13.40 17.39
N ASP A 350 7.18 13.64 16.16
CA ASP A 350 5.91 13.13 15.64
C ASP A 350 5.95 11.59 15.51
N ALA A 351 7.04 11.02 15.00
CA ALA A 351 7.22 9.57 14.92
C ALA A 351 7.23 8.91 16.31
N ILE A 352 7.95 9.49 17.27
CA ILE A 352 7.97 9.06 18.67
C ILE A 352 6.55 9.12 19.26
N ARG A 353 5.77 10.17 18.97
CA ARG A 353 4.39 10.30 19.44
C ARG A 353 3.50 9.20 18.89
N VAL A 354 3.59 8.89 17.60
CA VAL A 354 2.81 7.82 16.97
C VAL A 354 3.16 6.47 17.57
N PHE A 355 4.44 6.16 17.72
CA PHE A 355 4.85 4.89 18.31
C PHE A 355 4.45 4.78 19.79
N ARG A 356 4.47 5.89 20.53
CA ARG A 356 3.94 5.95 21.90
C ARG A 356 2.44 5.65 21.94
N ILE A 357 1.65 6.15 20.97
CA ILE A 357 0.22 5.82 20.88
C ILE A 357 0.05 4.32 20.69
N TYR A 358 0.77 3.74 19.73
CA TYR A 358 0.75 2.31 19.45
C TYR A 358 1.04 1.48 20.71
N LEU A 359 2.16 1.78 21.39
CA LEU A 359 2.56 1.05 22.60
C LEU A 359 1.60 1.28 23.78
N THR A 360 1.03 2.47 23.93
CA THR A 360 0.07 2.75 24.99
C THR A 360 -1.18 1.89 24.84
N VAL A 361 -1.69 1.77 23.60
CA VAL A 361 -2.84 0.90 23.33
C VAL A 361 -2.46 -0.58 23.49
N LYS A 362 -1.30 -0.98 22.97
CA LYS A 362 -0.80 -2.36 23.07
C LYS A 362 -0.67 -2.82 24.53
N CYS A 363 -0.11 -1.97 25.40
CA CYS A 363 0.09 -2.28 26.81
C CYS A 363 -1.15 -2.12 27.71
N ALA A 364 -2.23 -1.50 27.21
CA ALA A 364 -3.47 -1.40 27.97
C ALA A 364 -4.09 -2.79 28.16
N SER A 365 -4.60 -3.09 29.34
CA SER A 365 -5.24 -4.40 29.63
C SER A 365 -6.57 -4.56 28.89
N GLU A 366 -7.34 -3.46 28.84
CA GLU A 366 -8.69 -3.45 28.27
C GLU A 366 -9.02 -2.10 27.62
N TYR A 367 -10.10 -2.05 26.85
CA TYR A 367 -10.69 -0.81 26.38
C TYR A 367 -11.62 -0.26 27.46
N ASN A 368 -11.38 0.97 27.89
CA ASN A 368 -12.18 1.67 28.90
C ASN A 368 -12.23 3.19 28.60
N ASP A 369 -12.99 3.92 29.43
CA ASP A 369 -13.20 5.36 29.25
C ASP A 369 -11.91 6.20 29.29
N SER A 370 -10.90 5.75 30.07
CA SER A 370 -9.60 6.44 30.12
C SER A 370 -8.85 6.29 28.80
N LEU A 371 -8.81 5.07 28.28
CA LEU A 371 -8.19 4.81 26.97
C LEU A 371 -8.97 5.50 25.85
N GLU A 372 -10.30 5.54 25.93
CA GLU A 372 -11.15 6.25 24.97
C GLU A 372 -10.84 7.74 24.90
N ARG A 373 -10.73 8.42 26.05
CA ARG A 373 -10.36 9.84 26.12
C ARG A 373 -8.96 10.10 25.56
N TYR A 374 -8.01 9.24 25.89
CA TYR A 374 -6.65 9.29 25.37
C TYR A 374 -6.65 9.17 23.84
N LEU A 375 -7.32 8.15 23.31
CA LEU A 375 -7.43 7.90 21.88
C LEU A 375 -8.10 9.06 21.12
N TYR A 376 -9.14 9.67 21.69
CA TYR A 376 -9.78 10.83 21.08
C TYR A 376 -8.80 11.99 20.86
N GLY A 377 -8.01 12.32 21.88
CA GLY A 377 -6.99 13.37 21.77
C GLY A 377 -5.90 13.05 20.74
N GLU A 378 -5.35 11.84 20.81
CA GLU A 378 -4.23 11.42 19.94
C GLU A 378 -4.67 11.19 18.49
N LEU A 379 -5.81 10.55 18.24
CA LEU A 379 -6.33 10.36 16.88
C LEU A 379 -6.75 11.69 16.24
N SER A 380 -7.28 12.62 17.02
CA SER A 380 -7.58 13.98 16.53
C SER A 380 -6.31 14.72 16.10
N TRP A 381 -5.22 14.57 16.86
CA TRP A 381 -3.92 15.12 16.45
C TRP A 381 -3.39 14.45 15.20
N LEU A 382 -3.39 13.11 15.15
CA LEU A 382 -2.88 12.34 14.02
C LEU A 382 -3.67 12.63 12.75
N HIS A 383 -4.99 12.78 12.86
CA HIS A 383 -5.85 13.19 11.75
C HIS A 383 -5.45 14.56 11.17
N ARG A 384 -5.23 15.57 12.03
CA ARG A 384 -4.72 16.88 11.58
C ARG A 384 -3.37 16.77 10.89
N LYS A 385 -2.48 15.90 11.39
CA LYS A 385 -1.16 15.65 10.79
C LYS A 385 -1.30 15.04 9.40
N ILE A 386 -2.18 14.06 9.22
CA ILE A 386 -2.49 13.46 7.91
C ILE A 386 -2.98 14.54 6.94
N VAL A 387 -3.95 15.37 7.34
CA VAL A 387 -4.48 16.45 6.50
C VAL A 387 -3.40 17.42 6.08
N SER A 388 -2.60 17.92 7.03
CA SER A 388 -1.56 18.89 6.73
C SER A 388 -0.47 18.33 5.82
N ASN A 389 -0.13 17.04 5.96
CA ASN A 389 0.86 16.39 5.14
C ASN A 389 0.38 16.19 3.69
N LEU A 390 -0.89 15.81 3.50
CA LEU A 390 -1.48 15.63 2.18
C LEU A 390 -1.72 16.95 1.42
N ASN A 391 -1.93 18.05 2.15
CA ASN A 391 -2.09 19.37 1.57
C ASN A 391 -0.75 20.07 1.30
N SER A 392 0.37 19.53 1.77
CA SER A 392 1.68 20.06 1.43
C SER A 392 1.97 19.83 -0.06
N LYS A 393 2.45 20.87 -0.76
CA LYS A 393 2.77 20.86 -2.20
C LYS A 393 3.96 19.95 -2.56
N VAL A 394 4.43 19.12 -1.66
CA VAL A 394 5.44 18.11 -1.97
C VAL A 394 4.75 17.06 -2.83
N VAL A 395 4.78 17.28 -4.14
CA VAL A 395 4.44 16.27 -5.14
C VAL A 395 5.48 15.16 -4.98
N VAL A 396 5.13 14.17 -4.21
CA VAL A 396 5.79 12.89 -4.27
C VAL A 396 5.20 12.23 -5.50
N GLU A 397 6.00 12.04 -6.54
CA GLU A 397 5.63 11.16 -7.63
C GLU A 397 5.04 9.91 -7.05
N ALA A 398 3.88 9.53 -7.54
CA ALA A 398 3.20 8.30 -7.17
C ALA A 398 4.02 7.11 -7.70
N SER A 399 5.15 6.86 -7.07
CA SER A 399 5.78 5.56 -7.18
C SER A 399 4.88 4.60 -6.40
N ASN A 400 4.52 3.51 -7.03
CA ASN A 400 3.74 2.39 -6.49
C ASN A 400 4.43 1.68 -5.29
N GLN A 401 5.09 2.41 -4.41
CA GLN A 401 6.10 1.88 -3.52
C GLN A 401 5.73 2.05 -2.07
N ARG A 402 5.72 0.91 -1.46
CA ARG A 402 5.45 0.53 -0.08
C ARG A 402 6.56 0.94 0.87
N ASP A 403 7.04 2.15 0.83
CA ASP A 403 8.07 2.54 1.76
C ASP A 403 7.49 3.30 2.96
N GLY A 404 8.03 3.07 4.12
CA GLY A 404 7.66 3.72 5.37
C GLY A 404 7.87 5.25 5.36
N PHE A 405 8.19 5.80 4.19
CA PHE A 405 8.40 7.21 3.89
C PHE A 405 7.38 7.76 2.91
N SER A 406 6.37 6.93 2.54
CA SER A 406 5.30 7.36 1.66
C SER A 406 4.59 8.58 2.25
N GLN A 407 4.00 9.39 1.38
CA GLN A 407 3.10 10.46 1.80
C GLN A 407 1.93 9.95 2.66
N TYR A 408 1.68 8.64 2.63
CA TYR A 408 0.63 7.96 3.39
C TYR A 408 1.08 7.45 4.76
N TYR A 409 2.35 7.62 5.14
CA TYR A 409 2.90 7.08 6.38
C TYR A 409 2.00 7.32 7.61
N TRP A 410 1.54 8.55 7.81
CA TRP A 410 0.69 8.90 8.96
C TRP A 410 -0.67 8.20 8.91
N ASN A 411 -1.22 8.06 7.71
CA ASN A 411 -2.46 7.33 7.48
C ASN A 411 -2.28 5.83 7.75
N ASP A 412 -1.21 5.24 7.27
CA ASP A 412 -0.90 3.83 7.48
C ASP A 412 -0.66 3.53 8.94
N MET A 413 0.04 4.41 9.65
CA MET A 413 0.25 4.29 11.10
C MET A 413 -1.06 4.38 11.88
N MET A 414 -1.96 5.28 11.49
CA MET A 414 -3.28 5.36 12.10
C MET A 414 -4.08 4.09 11.88
N ARG A 415 -4.08 3.56 10.66
CA ARG A 415 -4.73 2.29 10.34
C ARG A 415 -4.13 1.14 11.15
N LYS A 416 -2.80 1.04 11.21
CA LYS A 416 -2.11 0.01 12.01
C LYS A 416 -2.53 0.07 13.47
N ILE A 417 -2.49 1.24 14.10
CA ILE A 417 -2.88 1.41 15.50
C ILE A 417 -4.33 0.96 15.70
N ILE A 418 -5.23 1.40 14.83
CA ILE A 418 -6.66 1.10 14.98
C ILE A 418 -6.92 -0.39 14.74
N ILE A 419 -6.49 -0.93 13.61
CA ILE A 419 -6.86 -2.29 13.18
C ILE A 419 -6.14 -3.34 14.01
N SER A 420 -4.84 -3.16 14.29
CA SER A 420 -4.05 -4.17 14.99
C SER A 420 -4.11 -4.08 16.53
N GLN A 421 -4.45 -2.91 17.09
CA GLN A 421 -4.41 -2.71 18.54
C GLN A 421 -5.77 -2.31 19.13
N VAL A 422 -6.41 -1.26 18.60
CA VAL A 422 -7.63 -0.70 19.21
C VAL A 422 -8.83 -1.64 19.01
N VAL A 423 -9.03 -2.10 17.78
CA VAL A 423 -10.20 -2.94 17.41
C VAL A 423 -10.22 -4.27 18.14
N PRO A 424 -9.12 -5.07 18.16
CA PRO A 424 -9.11 -6.32 18.94
C PRO A 424 -9.41 -6.08 20.42
N LYS A 425 -8.88 -5.00 20.98
CA LYS A 425 -9.11 -4.63 22.37
C LYS A 425 -10.56 -4.21 22.63
N CYS A 426 -11.18 -3.46 21.74
CA CYS A 426 -12.60 -3.14 21.81
C CYS A 426 -13.46 -4.42 21.77
N ILE A 427 -13.12 -5.37 20.89
CA ILE A 427 -13.87 -6.62 20.75
C ILE A 427 -13.74 -7.47 22.02
N SER A 428 -12.52 -7.67 22.52
CA SER A 428 -12.28 -8.46 23.74
C SER A 428 -12.93 -7.85 25.00
N SER A 429 -13.02 -6.53 25.04
CA SER A 429 -13.70 -5.80 26.14
C SER A 429 -15.21 -5.64 25.91
N GLY A 430 -15.80 -6.27 24.87
CA GLY A 430 -17.25 -6.23 24.61
C GLY A 430 -17.77 -5.00 23.86
N TYR A 431 -16.91 -4.02 23.51
CA TYR A 431 -17.27 -2.76 22.84
C TYR A 431 -17.38 -2.93 21.30
N LYS A 432 -18.16 -3.92 20.84
CA LYS A 432 -18.25 -4.28 19.41
C LYS A 432 -18.70 -3.14 18.50
N VAL A 433 -19.62 -2.27 18.94
CA VAL A 433 -20.05 -1.10 18.16
C VAL A 433 -18.95 -0.08 18.03
N ARG A 434 -18.16 0.12 19.07
CA ARG A 434 -16.99 1.00 19.07
C ARG A 434 -15.92 0.46 18.11
N ALA A 435 -15.68 -0.85 18.11
CA ALA A 435 -14.79 -1.51 17.15
C ALA A 435 -15.20 -1.20 15.70
N LEU A 436 -16.51 -1.33 15.36
CA LEU A 436 -17.02 -0.98 14.03
C LEU A 436 -16.84 0.50 13.69
N GLN A 437 -17.02 1.41 14.64
CA GLN A 437 -16.78 2.84 14.40
C GLN A 437 -15.31 3.11 14.07
N PHE A 438 -14.39 2.51 14.82
CA PHE A 438 -12.96 2.62 14.54
C PHE A 438 -12.57 2.02 13.19
N LEU A 439 -13.07 0.84 12.85
CA LEU A 439 -12.84 0.21 11.55
C LEU A 439 -13.35 1.07 10.41
N ASN A 440 -14.57 1.59 10.53
CA ASN A 440 -15.16 2.47 9.54
C ASN A 440 -14.31 3.74 9.33
N TYR A 441 -13.86 4.34 10.42
CA TYR A 441 -12.97 5.50 10.37
C TYR A 441 -11.63 5.15 9.71
N ALA A 442 -10.99 4.05 10.10
CA ALA A 442 -9.70 3.64 9.55
C ALA A 442 -9.76 3.35 8.06
N ASP A 443 -10.82 2.70 7.60
CA ASP A 443 -11.01 2.36 6.18
C ASP A 443 -11.28 3.60 5.31
N ASN A 444 -11.95 4.60 5.86
CA ASN A 444 -12.24 5.84 5.12
C ASN A 444 -11.13 6.90 5.19
N CYS A 445 -10.11 6.67 5.98
CA CYS A 445 -8.91 7.52 5.97
C CYS A 445 -7.96 7.24 4.79
N ILE A 446 -8.42 6.54 3.77
CA ILE A 446 -7.66 6.34 2.53
C ILE A 446 -7.86 7.56 1.64
N TRP A 447 -6.81 8.33 1.47
CA TRP A 447 -6.82 9.56 0.71
C TRP A 447 -6.35 9.32 -0.72
N LYS A 448 -7.15 9.71 -1.70
CA LYS A 448 -6.70 9.84 -3.09
C LYS A 448 -6.21 11.25 -3.31
N VAL A 449 -4.99 11.40 -3.77
CA VAL A 449 -4.47 12.67 -4.25
C VAL A 449 -4.88 12.83 -5.71
N LYS A 450 -5.84 13.72 -5.98
CA LYS A 450 -6.19 14.13 -7.34
C LYS A 450 -5.60 15.52 -7.61
N GLY A 451 -4.74 15.63 -8.64
CA GLY A 451 -4.19 16.90 -9.09
C GLY A 451 -3.44 17.69 -8.01
N GLY A 452 -2.73 17.01 -7.10
CA GLY A 452 -1.95 17.64 -6.03
C GLY A 452 -2.78 18.17 -4.84
N ARG A 453 -4.07 17.85 -4.77
CA ARG A 453 -4.93 18.16 -3.62
C ARG A 453 -5.48 16.89 -3.00
N ALA A 454 -5.47 16.84 -1.66
CA ALA A 454 -6.15 15.78 -0.92
C ALA A 454 -7.64 15.86 -1.16
N ASP A 455 -8.23 14.88 -1.84
CA ASP A 455 -9.66 14.77 -1.98
C ASP A 455 -10.23 13.94 -0.82
N TRP A 456 -10.88 14.61 0.11
CA TRP A 456 -11.54 14.03 1.29
C TRP A 456 -12.87 13.37 0.98
N LYS A 457 -13.15 13.06 -0.24
CA LYS A 457 -14.34 12.28 -0.53
C LYS A 457 -14.13 10.91 0.09
N ILE A 458 -14.97 10.61 1.06
CA ILE A 458 -15.29 9.27 1.53
C ILE A 458 -15.27 8.37 0.29
N LEU A 459 -14.54 7.26 0.36
CA LEU A 459 -14.49 6.28 -0.71
C LEU A 459 -15.89 6.05 -1.25
N ASN A 460 -16.16 6.66 -2.38
CA ASN A 460 -17.43 6.49 -3.03
C ASN A 460 -17.30 5.15 -3.75
N PHE A 461 -17.92 4.10 -3.20
CA PHE A 461 -18.01 2.78 -3.83
C PHE A 461 -18.62 2.79 -5.24
N THR A 462 -18.89 3.98 -5.77
CA THR A 462 -19.47 4.20 -7.09
C THR A 462 -18.46 4.33 -8.22
N ASN A 463 -17.16 4.34 -7.95
CA ASN A 463 -16.15 4.45 -9.00
C ASN A 463 -15.95 3.12 -9.72
N GLU A 464 -16.11 3.15 -11.03
CA GLU A 464 -16.11 1.98 -11.94
C GLU A 464 -14.78 1.22 -12.00
N ASN A 465 -13.68 1.81 -11.54
CA ASN A 465 -12.33 1.25 -11.64
C ASN A 465 -11.79 0.66 -10.33
N GLU A 466 -12.62 0.50 -9.32
CA GLU A 466 -12.13 0.11 -8.00
C GLU A 466 -12.34 -1.37 -7.75
N TYR A 467 -11.29 -2.13 -7.96
CA TYR A 467 -11.32 -3.59 -7.99
C TYR A 467 -11.30 -4.28 -6.64
N ASP A 468 -11.03 -3.59 -5.51
CA ASP A 468 -10.89 -4.33 -4.25
C ASP A 468 -11.25 -3.49 -3.02
N TYR A 469 -12.49 -3.63 -2.58
CA TYR A 469 -12.92 -3.07 -1.30
C TYR A 469 -13.25 -4.18 -0.30
N ARG A 470 -12.29 -5.03 -0.02
CA ARG A 470 -12.29 -5.84 1.20
C ARG A 470 -11.72 -5.00 2.32
N THR A 471 -12.45 -4.00 2.74
CA THR A 471 -12.05 -3.24 3.89
C THR A 471 -12.43 -4.00 5.15
N ASP A 472 -11.63 -3.86 6.19
CA ASP A 472 -11.87 -4.53 7.47
C ASP A 472 -13.23 -4.17 8.08
N PHE A 473 -13.70 -2.94 7.84
CA PHE A 473 -15.03 -2.52 8.28
C PHE A 473 -16.14 -3.36 7.66
N PHE A 474 -16.16 -3.49 6.34
CA PHE A 474 -17.21 -4.23 5.64
C PHE A 474 -17.14 -5.74 5.91
N ILE A 475 -15.92 -6.29 6.04
CA ILE A 475 -15.71 -7.68 6.43
C ILE A 475 -16.32 -7.95 7.80
N ASN A 476 -16.11 -7.05 8.76
CA ASN A 476 -16.61 -7.20 10.11
C ASN A 476 -18.12 -6.94 10.21
N LEU A 477 -18.72 -6.11 9.37
CA LEU A 477 -20.16 -5.92 9.31
C LEU A 477 -20.91 -7.24 9.05
N ASP A 478 -20.38 -8.09 8.19
CA ASP A 478 -20.98 -9.39 7.88
C ASP A 478 -21.00 -10.33 9.09
N SER A 479 -19.90 -10.37 9.83
CA SER A 479 -19.69 -11.39 10.87
C SER A 479 -20.16 -10.97 12.26
N ILE A 480 -20.31 -9.69 12.53
CA ILE A 480 -20.55 -9.18 13.89
C ILE A 480 -22.00 -9.37 14.37
N GLY A 481 -22.92 -9.58 13.45
CA GLY A 481 -24.34 -9.81 13.71
C GLY A 481 -25.20 -8.54 13.70
N VAL A 482 -26.42 -8.69 13.20
CA VAL A 482 -27.39 -7.61 12.91
C VAL A 482 -27.68 -6.69 14.09
N LYS A 483 -27.65 -7.21 15.33
CA LYS A 483 -27.83 -6.42 16.55
C LYS A 483 -26.84 -5.27 16.66
N TYR A 484 -25.59 -5.53 16.34
CA TYR A 484 -24.53 -4.52 16.46
C TYR A 484 -24.55 -3.55 15.27
N VAL A 485 -24.90 -4.03 14.08
CA VAL A 485 -25.08 -3.16 12.90
C VAL A 485 -26.24 -2.18 13.12
N LYS A 486 -27.36 -2.62 13.69
CA LYS A 486 -28.48 -1.74 14.10
C LYS A 486 -28.04 -0.68 15.11
N ARG A 487 -27.25 -1.07 16.10
CA ARG A 487 -26.71 -0.14 17.11
C ARG A 487 -25.72 0.84 16.50
N LEU A 488 -24.87 0.39 15.55
CA LEU A 488 -23.98 1.28 14.81
C LEU A 488 -24.77 2.31 14.04
N ALA A 489 -25.76 1.90 13.25
CA ALA A 489 -26.61 2.78 12.48
C ALA A 489 -27.32 3.85 13.35
N TYR A 490 -27.82 3.42 14.52
CA TYR A 490 -28.39 4.35 15.50
C TYR A 490 -27.35 5.34 16.04
N ARG A 491 -26.14 4.86 16.43
CA ARG A 491 -25.07 5.71 16.97
C ARG A 491 -24.52 6.69 15.95
N MET A 492 -24.48 6.32 14.68
CA MET A 492 -24.08 7.22 13.60
C MET A 492 -25.05 8.39 13.42
N LYS A 493 -26.36 8.14 13.62
CA LYS A 493 -27.37 9.21 13.60
C LYS A 493 -27.37 10.04 14.89
N ASN A 494 -27.06 9.41 16.03
CA ASN A 494 -27.15 9.98 17.37
C ASN A 494 -25.83 9.80 18.12
N PRO A 495 -24.78 10.60 17.81
CA PRO A 495 -23.49 10.52 18.48
C PRO A 495 -23.62 10.88 19.98
N LEU A 496 -23.09 10.04 20.87
CA LEU A 496 -23.21 10.23 22.31
C LEU A 496 -22.08 11.07 22.92
N CYS A 497 -20.90 11.07 22.32
CA CYS A 497 -19.71 11.74 22.86
C CYS A 497 -18.87 12.42 21.76
N GLY A 498 -17.78 13.11 22.19
CA GLY A 498 -16.85 13.76 21.28
C GLY A 498 -16.17 12.79 20.31
N LEU A 499 -15.77 11.62 20.78
CA LEU A 499 -15.18 10.58 19.94
C LEU A 499 -16.19 10.06 18.90
N ASP A 500 -17.47 9.85 19.27
CA ASP A 500 -18.50 9.45 18.30
C ASP A 500 -18.63 10.47 17.17
N ARG A 501 -18.73 11.76 17.52
CA ARG A 501 -18.81 12.84 16.52
C ARG A 501 -17.60 12.86 15.61
N PHE A 502 -16.41 12.69 16.18
CA PHE A 502 -15.17 12.64 15.41
C PHE A 502 -15.12 11.44 14.45
N LEU A 503 -15.36 10.24 14.94
CA LEU A 503 -15.35 9.04 14.11
C LEU A 503 -16.42 9.09 13.02
N CYS A 504 -17.66 9.47 13.35
CA CYS A 504 -18.76 9.54 12.39
C CYS A 504 -18.54 10.60 11.30
N LYS A 505 -17.92 11.73 11.65
CA LYS A 505 -17.64 12.81 10.68
C LYS A 505 -16.74 12.35 9.54
N TYR A 506 -15.81 11.45 9.83
CA TYR A 506 -14.78 10.99 8.91
C TYR A 506 -14.94 9.54 8.49
N SER A 507 -16.12 8.97 8.70
CA SER A 507 -16.46 7.60 8.35
C SER A 507 -17.43 7.53 7.19
N TYR A 508 -17.54 6.34 6.59
CA TYR A 508 -18.61 6.05 5.65
C TYR A 508 -19.95 6.03 6.38
N ASN A 509 -20.83 6.96 6.01
CA ASN A 509 -22.08 7.21 6.74
C ASN A 509 -23.35 7.08 5.88
N ASP A 510 -23.28 6.38 4.74
CA ASP A 510 -24.44 6.11 3.92
C ASP A 510 -25.42 5.16 4.60
N MET A 511 -26.53 5.72 5.05
CA MET A 511 -27.57 4.95 5.72
C MET A 511 -28.29 3.96 4.81
N ASN A 512 -28.31 4.20 3.49
CA ASN A 512 -28.85 3.22 2.54
C ASN A 512 -28.05 1.91 2.61
N TYR A 513 -26.70 2.03 2.63
CA TYR A 513 -25.82 0.87 2.74
C TYR A 513 -26.04 0.09 4.05
N LEU A 514 -26.11 0.80 5.18
CA LEU A 514 -26.34 0.16 6.48
C LEU A 514 -27.74 -0.51 6.56
N ASN A 515 -28.78 0.14 6.03
CA ASN A 515 -30.10 -0.45 5.95
C ASN A 515 -30.15 -1.69 5.07
N GLU A 516 -29.41 -1.66 3.95
CA GLU A 516 -29.29 -2.80 3.06
C GLU A 516 -28.60 -3.99 3.75
N ILE A 517 -27.48 -3.76 4.43
CA ILE A 517 -26.78 -4.80 5.20
C ILE A 517 -27.69 -5.38 6.29
N ILE A 518 -28.34 -4.53 7.08
CA ILE A 518 -29.27 -4.97 8.12
C ILE A 518 -30.37 -5.84 7.52
N GLY A 519 -30.97 -5.38 6.42
CA GLY A 519 -32.02 -6.12 5.73
C GLY A 519 -31.53 -7.46 5.21
N THR A 520 -30.34 -7.53 4.62
CA THR A 520 -29.74 -8.77 4.11
C THR A 520 -29.40 -9.75 5.23
N GLN A 521 -28.84 -9.29 6.34
CA GLN A 521 -28.57 -10.16 7.52
C GLN A 521 -29.86 -10.67 8.14
N LEU A 522 -30.92 -9.89 8.13
CA LEU A 522 -32.24 -10.33 8.59
C LEU A 522 -32.84 -11.38 7.65
N ILE A 523 -32.69 -11.25 6.33
CA ILE A 523 -33.07 -12.29 5.37
C ILE A 523 -32.29 -13.57 5.64
N ALA A 524 -30.99 -13.49 5.82
CA ALA A 524 -30.14 -14.64 6.11
C ALA A 524 -30.55 -15.36 7.40
N GLY A 525 -31.07 -14.61 8.37
CA GLY A 525 -31.69 -15.13 9.61
C GLY A 525 -33.16 -15.47 9.47
N MET A 526 -33.74 -15.48 8.26
CA MET A 526 -35.16 -15.79 7.99
C MET A 526 -36.16 -14.87 8.74
N ARG A 527 -35.74 -13.64 9.07
CA ARG A 527 -36.56 -12.60 9.73
C ARG A 527 -37.14 -11.65 8.71
N TYR A 528 -37.92 -12.15 7.76
CA TYR A 528 -38.36 -11.40 6.57
C TYR A 528 -39.21 -10.18 6.89
N LYS A 529 -40.11 -10.26 7.87
CA LYS A 529 -40.95 -9.12 8.29
C LYS A 529 -40.09 -7.91 8.70
N GLU A 530 -39.03 -8.17 9.49
CA GLU A 530 -38.11 -7.10 9.88
C GLU A 530 -37.23 -6.64 8.72
N ALA A 531 -36.78 -7.58 7.87
CA ALA A 531 -35.97 -7.29 6.70
C ALA A 531 -36.66 -6.29 5.76
N MET A 532 -37.97 -6.49 5.52
CA MET A 532 -38.78 -5.59 4.69
C MET A 532 -38.75 -4.15 5.20
N HIS A 533 -38.79 -3.94 6.52
CA HIS A 533 -38.72 -2.62 7.10
C HIS A 533 -37.42 -1.87 6.74
N TYR A 534 -36.28 -2.51 6.90
CA TYR A 534 -34.98 -1.89 6.59
C TYR A 534 -34.73 -1.76 5.11
N LEU A 535 -35.10 -2.76 4.30
CA LEU A 535 -34.92 -2.70 2.85
C LEU A 535 -35.80 -1.64 2.17
N ALA A 536 -36.97 -1.35 2.74
CA ALA A 536 -37.85 -0.26 2.28
C ALA A 536 -37.25 1.14 2.52
N LEU A 537 -36.29 1.28 3.42
CA LEU A 537 -35.58 2.54 3.67
C LEU A 537 -34.41 2.79 2.68
N VAL A 538 -34.09 1.83 1.83
CA VAL A 538 -33.04 1.96 0.83
C VAL A 538 -33.59 2.71 -0.39
N SER A 539 -32.95 3.82 -0.76
CA SER A 539 -33.42 4.67 -1.84
C SER A 539 -33.20 4.06 -3.23
N ASP A 540 -34.08 4.37 -4.16
CA ASP A 540 -33.94 3.94 -5.57
C ASP A 540 -32.66 4.45 -6.22
N LYS A 541 -32.20 5.67 -5.83
CA LYS A 541 -30.92 6.21 -6.30
C LYS A 541 -29.76 5.29 -5.92
N PHE A 542 -29.75 4.79 -4.68
CA PHE A 542 -28.73 3.89 -4.20
C PHE A 542 -28.76 2.54 -4.93
N ILE A 543 -29.96 2.00 -5.15
CA ILE A 543 -30.14 0.72 -5.87
C ILE A 543 -29.66 0.82 -7.33
N ARG A 544 -29.80 1.99 -7.97
CA ARG A 544 -29.32 2.25 -9.34
C ARG A 544 -27.81 2.39 -9.44
N THR A 545 -27.12 2.57 -8.33
CA THR A 545 -25.65 2.69 -8.30
C THR A 545 -25.03 1.31 -8.54
N ARG A 546 -24.63 1.05 -9.78
CA ARG A 546 -24.38 -0.27 -10.35
C ARG A 546 -23.29 -1.11 -9.73
N ASN A 547 -22.27 -0.49 -9.23
CA ASN A 547 -21.02 -1.23 -9.10
C ASN A 547 -20.84 -2.01 -7.80
N VAL A 548 -21.49 -1.59 -6.71
CA VAL A 548 -21.38 -2.25 -5.40
C VAL A 548 -22.57 -3.17 -5.14
N TYR A 549 -23.71 -2.90 -5.77
CA TYR A 549 -25.01 -3.46 -5.38
C TYR A 549 -25.71 -4.21 -6.52
N ARG A 550 -24.99 -4.74 -7.48
CA ARG A 550 -25.52 -5.61 -8.54
C ARG A 550 -26.36 -6.77 -7.98
N THR A 551 -25.98 -7.22 -6.78
CA THR A 551 -26.72 -8.28 -6.08
C THR A 551 -28.14 -7.88 -5.70
N MET A 552 -28.50 -6.60 -5.71
CA MET A 552 -29.86 -6.14 -5.45
C MET A 552 -30.76 -6.15 -6.70
N GLU A 553 -30.19 -6.34 -7.88
CA GLU A 553 -30.89 -6.24 -9.16
C GLU A 553 -31.42 -7.59 -9.68
N TYR A 554 -31.23 -8.70 -8.95
CA TYR A 554 -31.61 -10.03 -9.38
C TYR A 554 -32.76 -10.62 -8.55
N ASP A 555 -33.73 -11.21 -9.26
CA ASP A 555 -34.83 -11.93 -8.64
C ASP A 555 -34.46 -13.40 -8.37
N ALA A 556 -34.47 -13.81 -7.09
CA ALA A 556 -34.13 -15.16 -6.68
C ALA A 556 -35.14 -16.23 -7.14
N PHE A 557 -36.31 -15.83 -7.60
CA PHE A 557 -37.35 -16.73 -8.14
C PHE A 557 -37.39 -16.78 -9.67
N SER A 558 -36.65 -15.89 -10.33
CA SER A 558 -36.57 -15.89 -11.79
C SER A 558 -35.70 -17.03 -12.32
N SER A 559 -36.13 -17.63 -13.41
CA SER A 559 -35.32 -18.60 -14.17
C SER A 559 -34.30 -17.91 -15.07
N ASP A 560 -34.48 -16.62 -15.39
CA ASP A 560 -33.60 -15.84 -16.24
C ASP A 560 -32.82 -14.82 -15.45
N ILE A 561 -31.58 -15.19 -15.11
CA ILE A 561 -30.64 -14.36 -14.35
C ILE A 561 -30.17 -13.13 -15.14
N ARG A 562 -30.35 -13.12 -16.45
CA ARG A 562 -29.89 -12.07 -17.35
C ARG A 562 -30.84 -10.86 -17.45
N MET A 563 -32.04 -10.96 -16.93
CA MET A 563 -33.00 -9.83 -16.90
C MET A 563 -32.67 -8.83 -15.81
N ASN A 564 -31.84 -7.91 -16.16
CA ASN A 564 -31.39 -6.82 -15.27
C ASN A 564 -32.34 -5.62 -15.39
N GLN A 565 -33.33 -5.51 -14.53
CA GLN A 565 -34.17 -4.30 -14.42
C GLN A 565 -33.53 -3.33 -13.44
N LYS A 566 -32.86 -2.32 -14.00
CA LYS A 566 -32.23 -1.27 -13.20
C LYS A 566 -33.24 -0.58 -12.28
N GLY A 567 -32.84 -0.38 -11.03
CA GLY A 567 -33.60 0.39 -10.07
C GLY A 567 -34.67 -0.38 -9.30
N LYS A 568 -34.71 -1.72 -9.43
CA LYS A 568 -35.64 -2.57 -8.69
C LYS A 568 -34.96 -3.25 -7.51
N SER A 569 -35.54 -3.18 -6.33
CA SER A 569 -35.01 -3.85 -5.12
C SER A 569 -35.51 -5.30 -5.04
N TYR A 570 -34.85 -6.20 -5.70
CA TYR A 570 -35.22 -7.63 -5.64
C TYR A 570 -35.09 -8.23 -4.24
N LYS A 571 -34.19 -7.72 -3.40
CA LYS A 571 -34.09 -8.18 -2.00
C LYS A 571 -35.34 -7.83 -1.19
N LEU A 572 -35.92 -6.64 -1.38
CA LEU A 572 -37.19 -6.27 -0.77
C LEU A 572 -38.33 -7.14 -1.25
N ASP A 573 -38.44 -7.33 -2.57
CA ASP A 573 -39.48 -8.20 -3.17
C ASP A 573 -39.29 -9.66 -2.75
N PHE A 574 -38.05 -10.13 -2.68
CA PHE A 574 -37.72 -11.45 -2.15
C PHE A 574 -38.22 -11.59 -0.69
N ALA A 575 -37.89 -10.65 0.18
CA ALA A 575 -38.32 -10.70 1.59
C ALA A 575 -39.86 -10.71 1.70
N LYS A 576 -40.58 -9.90 0.90
CA LYS A 576 -42.04 -9.91 0.83
C LYS A 576 -42.57 -11.27 0.39
N LYS A 577 -42.00 -11.84 -0.66
CA LYS A 577 -42.44 -13.15 -1.20
C LYS A 577 -42.14 -14.26 -0.22
N MET A 578 -40.98 -14.31 0.41
CA MET A 578 -40.63 -15.30 1.41
C MET A 578 -41.57 -15.24 2.62
N TYR A 579 -41.87 -14.05 3.12
CA TYR A 579 -42.82 -13.83 4.21
C TYR A 579 -44.23 -14.30 3.84
N ALA A 580 -44.68 -13.99 2.60
CA ALA A 580 -45.98 -14.46 2.11
C ALA A 580 -46.02 -16.00 1.98
N LEU A 581 -44.94 -16.62 1.50
CA LEU A 581 -44.83 -18.07 1.40
C LEU A 581 -44.90 -18.73 2.81
N GLU A 582 -44.17 -18.20 3.79
CA GLU A 582 -44.27 -18.70 5.18
C GLU A 582 -45.70 -18.66 5.74
N SER A 583 -46.38 -17.54 5.50
CA SER A 583 -47.76 -17.36 5.94
C SER A 583 -48.69 -18.35 5.25
N ARG A 584 -48.54 -18.54 3.95
CA ARG A 584 -49.36 -19.48 3.16
C ARG A 584 -49.05 -20.94 3.53
N ILE A 585 -47.81 -21.33 3.74
CA ILE A 585 -47.40 -22.68 4.17
C ILE A 585 -48.05 -23.02 5.53
N LYS A 586 -48.15 -22.04 6.45
CA LYS A 586 -48.80 -22.21 7.74
C LYS A 586 -50.32 -22.35 7.63
N ALA A 587 -50.95 -21.64 6.71
CA ALA A 587 -52.40 -21.58 6.59
C ALA A 587 -52.98 -22.70 5.71
N VAL A 588 -52.23 -23.27 4.78
CA VAL A 588 -52.74 -24.27 3.84
C VAL A 588 -52.89 -25.63 4.49
N ARG A 589 -54.07 -26.25 4.28
CA ARG A 589 -54.41 -27.59 4.83
C ARG A 589 -54.10 -28.71 3.84
N ASN A 590 -54.24 -28.44 2.53
CA ASN A 590 -53.97 -29.43 1.48
C ASN A 590 -52.47 -29.78 1.42
N PRO A 591 -52.09 -31.07 1.63
CA PRO A 591 -50.71 -31.47 1.73
C PRO A 591 -49.90 -31.26 0.47
N ASP A 592 -50.47 -31.54 -0.70
CA ASP A 592 -49.79 -31.36 -2.01
C ASP A 592 -49.50 -29.88 -2.27
N LYS A 593 -50.49 -29.00 -2.02
CA LYS A 593 -50.30 -27.55 -2.13
C LYS A 593 -49.32 -26.99 -1.13
N LYS A 594 -49.26 -27.58 0.07
CA LYS A 594 -48.26 -27.23 1.08
C LYS A 594 -46.87 -27.64 0.64
N ALA A 595 -46.72 -28.80 0.05
CA ALA A 595 -45.45 -29.30 -0.51
C ALA A 595 -44.94 -28.38 -1.62
N GLU A 596 -45.80 -27.98 -2.57
CA GLU A 596 -45.44 -27.07 -3.66
C GLU A 596 -44.92 -25.71 -3.11
N LEU A 597 -45.65 -25.14 -2.13
CA LEU A 597 -45.22 -23.86 -1.52
C LEU A 597 -43.88 -24.00 -0.76
N MET A 598 -43.66 -25.13 -0.10
CA MET A 598 -42.37 -25.41 0.56
C MET A 598 -41.25 -25.56 -0.43
N LEU A 599 -41.47 -26.18 -1.59
CA LEU A 599 -40.49 -26.27 -2.66
C LEU A 599 -40.17 -24.88 -3.28
N GLU A 600 -41.20 -24.05 -3.46
CA GLU A 600 -40.96 -22.66 -3.93
C GLU A 600 -40.14 -21.85 -2.94
N TYR A 601 -40.44 -21.97 -1.63
CA TYR A 601 -39.67 -21.35 -0.56
C TYR A 601 -38.20 -21.82 -0.54
N ALA A 602 -38.00 -23.15 -0.63
CA ALA A 602 -36.65 -23.73 -0.70
C ALA A 602 -35.85 -23.27 -1.91
N ARG A 603 -36.49 -23.08 -3.08
CA ARG A 603 -35.87 -22.54 -4.27
C ARG A 603 -35.41 -21.10 -4.04
N GLY A 604 -36.23 -20.28 -3.42
CA GLY A 604 -35.83 -18.93 -3.02
C GLY A 604 -34.57 -18.93 -2.14
N LEU A 605 -34.49 -19.81 -1.15
CA LEU A 605 -33.30 -19.97 -0.31
C LEU A 605 -32.07 -20.36 -1.13
N GLN A 606 -32.14 -21.40 -1.96
CA GLN A 606 -30.99 -21.86 -2.77
C GLN A 606 -30.47 -20.79 -3.71
N ASN A 607 -31.37 -20.12 -4.43
CA ASN A 607 -30.98 -19.09 -5.39
C ASN A 607 -30.38 -17.85 -4.70
N SER A 608 -30.82 -17.52 -3.49
CA SER A 608 -30.31 -16.37 -2.74
C SER A 608 -28.86 -16.53 -2.26
N ILE A 609 -28.32 -17.76 -2.23
CA ILE A 609 -26.92 -18.02 -1.83
C ILE A 609 -26.00 -18.33 -3.01
N GLY A 610 -26.50 -18.45 -4.23
CA GLY A 610 -25.69 -18.91 -5.35
C GLY A 610 -25.91 -18.23 -6.68
N ARG A 611 -27.13 -18.26 -7.19
CA ARG A 611 -27.41 -17.88 -8.58
C ARG A 611 -27.75 -16.41 -8.79
N CYS A 612 -28.56 -15.84 -7.94
CA CYS A 612 -29.11 -14.51 -8.15
C CYS A 612 -28.31 -13.44 -7.41
N TRP A 613 -28.16 -13.56 -6.13
CA TRP A 613 -27.39 -12.70 -5.25
C TRP A 613 -26.94 -13.50 -4.03
N ARG A 614 -25.90 -13.01 -3.38
CA ARG A 614 -25.29 -13.75 -2.26
C ARG A 614 -25.66 -13.10 -0.96
N LEU A 615 -26.43 -13.80 -0.12
CA LEU A 615 -26.72 -13.37 1.25
C LEU A 615 -25.47 -13.19 2.12
N THR A 616 -24.36 -13.75 1.69
CA THR A 616 -23.14 -13.86 2.46
C THR A 616 -22.01 -13.00 1.93
N SER A 617 -22.25 -12.15 0.93
CA SER A 617 -21.20 -11.33 0.34
C SER A 617 -21.72 -9.93 -0.02
N TYR A 618 -21.13 -8.94 0.58
CA TYR A 618 -21.34 -7.52 0.28
C TYR A 618 -20.22 -6.96 -0.60
N TYR A 619 -19.33 -7.83 -1.07
CA TYR A 619 -18.16 -7.41 -1.83
C TYR A 619 -18.47 -7.37 -3.29
N LYS A 620 -17.98 -6.32 -3.91
CA LYS A 620 -17.81 -6.27 -5.32
C LYS A 620 -16.70 -7.25 -5.73
N GLY A 621 -17.00 -8.13 -6.64
CA GLY A 621 -16.00 -9.06 -7.13
C GLY A 621 -16.52 -9.83 -8.34
N GLU A 622 -16.69 -9.17 -9.49
CA GLU A 622 -16.91 -9.89 -10.76
C GLU A 622 -15.70 -10.68 -11.22
N TRP A 623 -14.51 -10.30 -10.74
CA TRP A 623 -13.24 -10.86 -11.19
C TRP A 623 -12.51 -11.70 -10.15
N VAL A 624 -13.05 -11.85 -8.97
CA VAL A 624 -12.48 -12.79 -8.00
C VAL A 624 -13.06 -14.15 -8.31
N SER A 625 -12.34 -14.92 -9.08
CA SER A 625 -12.67 -16.33 -9.42
C SER A 625 -12.83 -17.22 -8.17
N TYR A 626 -12.34 -16.76 -7.01
CA TYR A 626 -12.54 -17.37 -5.70
C TYR A 626 -12.95 -16.29 -4.71
N PRO A 627 -14.25 -16.17 -4.39
CA PRO A 627 -14.67 -15.30 -3.29
C PRO A 627 -14.04 -15.83 -1.99
N TYR A 628 -13.19 -15.03 -1.39
CA TYR A 628 -12.72 -15.30 -0.02
C TYR A 628 -13.89 -15.14 0.93
N TYR A 629 -14.60 -16.24 1.16
CA TYR A 629 -15.60 -16.26 2.23
C TYR A 629 -14.89 -16.32 3.58
N SER A 630 -15.26 -15.42 4.48
CA SER A 630 -14.90 -15.58 5.88
C SER A 630 -15.46 -16.92 6.40
N THR A 631 -14.89 -17.42 7.48
CA THR A 631 -15.42 -18.65 8.13
C THR A 631 -16.90 -18.50 8.45
N TYR A 632 -17.32 -17.32 8.93
CA TYR A 632 -18.72 -17.02 9.20
C TYR A 632 -19.59 -17.11 7.92
N GLN A 633 -19.16 -16.53 6.82
CA GLN A 633 -19.89 -16.57 5.56
C GLN A 633 -20.04 -18.00 5.01
N ARG A 634 -18.99 -18.81 5.13
CA ARG A 634 -19.06 -20.25 4.78
C ARG A 634 -20.07 -20.99 5.64
N GLN A 635 -20.00 -20.81 6.95
CA GLN A 635 -20.94 -21.45 7.89
C GLN A 635 -22.39 -21.03 7.61
N LEU A 636 -22.62 -19.74 7.35
CA LEU A 636 -23.95 -19.22 7.02
C LEU A 636 -24.48 -19.83 5.72
N ARG A 637 -23.68 -19.87 4.66
CA ARG A 637 -24.03 -20.52 3.40
C ARG A 637 -24.42 -21.98 3.62
N ASP A 638 -23.59 -22.73 4.31
CA ASP A 638 -23.81 -24.14 4.56
C ASP A 638 -25.07 -24.38 5.44
N SER A 639 -25.32 -23.50 6.39
CA SER A 639 -26.53 -23.52 7.21
C SER A 639 -27.81 -23.30 6.39
N ILE A 640 -27.80 -22.28 5.49
CA ILE A 640 -28.93 -21.99 4.61
C ILE A 640 -29.17 -23.16 3.65
N ALA A 641 -28.10 -23.70 3.05
CA ALA A 641 -28.17 -24.86 2.15
C ALA A 641 -28.75 -26.08 2.86
N LYS A 642 -28.25 -26.43 4.04
CA LYS A 642 -28.80 -27.53 4.86
C LYS A 642 -30.27 -27.31 5.21
N THR A 643 -30.66 -26.08 5.54
CA THR A 643 -32.07 -25.75 5.84
C THR A 643 -32.93 -25.93 4.60
N SER A 644 -32.47 -25.46 3.43
CA SER A 644 -33.18 -25.66 2.15
C SER A 644 -33.37 -27.18 1.86
N CYS A 645 -32.32 -27.98 1.99
CA CYS A 645 -32.38 -29.42 1.73
C CYS A 645 -33.41 -30.08 2.66
N LYS A 646 -33.42 -29.77 3.97
CA LYS A 646 -34.42 -30.29 4.90
C LYS A 646 -35.86 -29.93 4.51
N ILE A 647 -36.07 -28.71 4.04
CA ILE A 647 -37.39 -28.25 3.58
C ILE A 647 -37.82 -29.03 2.34
N ILE A 648 -36.91 -29.25 1.39
CA ILE A 648 -37.15 -30.03 0.17
C ILE A 648 -37.55 -31.46 0.54
N ASP A 649 -36.77 -32.13 1.39
CA ASP A 649 -37.03 -33.51 1.78
C ASP A 649 -38.36 -33.65 2.54
N ASN A 650 -38.69 -32.69 3.40
CA ASN A 650 -39.98 -32.66 4.08
C ASN A 650 -41.13 -32.38 3.11
N ALA A 651 -40.93 -31.53 2.10
CA ALA A 651 -41.95 -31.25 1.10
C ALA A 651 -42.29 -32.49 0.28
N PHE A 652 -41.29 -33.25 -0.16
CA PHE A 652 -41.53 -34.49 -0.94
C PHE A 652 -42.27 -35.56 -0.12
N LYS A 653 -42.12 -35.59 1.20
CA LYS A 653 -42.87 -36.50 2.08
C LYS A 653 -44.35 -36.16 2.24
N LEU A 654 -44.76 -34.94 1.89
CA LEU A 654 -46.13 -34.46 2.05
C LEU A 654 -47.01 -34.75 0.84
N PHE A 655 -46.44 -35.04 -0.37
CA PHE A 655 -47.22 -35.31 -1.53
C PHE A 655 -48.09 -36.55 -1.36
N THR A 656 -49.35 -36.41 -1.69
CA THR A 656 -50.33 -37.47 -1.73
C THR A 656 -50.74 -37.81 -3.19
N ASP A 657 -50.60 -36.87 -4.09
CA ASP A 657 -50.81 -37.01 -5.54
C ASP A 657 -49.51 -37.40 -6.23
N GLU A 658 -49.42 -38.63 -6.77
CA GLU A 658 -48.23 -39.17 -7.41
C GLU A 658 -47.79 -38.36 -8.64
N GLU A 659 -48.70 -37.84 -9.46
CA GLU A 659 -48.39 -37.07 -10.66
C GLU A 659 -47.79 -35.70 -10.28
N ARG A 660 -48.32 -35.07 -9.22
CA ARG A 660 -47.77 -33.83 -8.69
C ARG A 660 -46.39 -34.04 -8.08
N ALA A 661 -46.21 -35.17 -7.35
CA ALA A 661 -44.91 -35.53 -6.82
C ALA A 661 -43.86 -35.74 -7.90
N ALA A 662 -44.19 -36.53 -8.95
CA ALA A 662 -43.31 -36.78 -10.09
C ALA A 662 -42.95 -35.49 -10.83
N THR A 663 -43.96 -34.62 -11.06
CA THR A 663 -43.76 -33.31 -11.72
C THR A 663 -42.87 -32.40 -10.87
N ALA A 664 -43.02 -32.41 -9.57
CA ALA A 664 -42.14 -31.64 -8.66
C ALA A 664 -40.71 -32.20 -8.69
N LEU A 665 -40.51 -33.49 -8.67
CA LEU A 665 -39.19 -34.13 -8.77
C LEU A 665 -38.49 -33.80 -10.07
N TYR A 666 -39.21 -33.80 -11.20
CA TYR A 666 -38.71 -33.35 -12.51
C TYR A 666 -38.19 -31.90 -12.45
N LYS A 667 -38.96 -30.97 -11.92
CA LYS A 667 -38.58 -29.55 -11.77
C LYS A 667 -37.38 -29.35 -10.83
N TRP A 668 -37.04 -30.35 -10.00
CA TRP A 668 -35.89 -30.34 -9.11
C TRP A 668 -34.71 -31.18 -9.60
N ASN A 669 -34.78 -31.67 -10.87
CA ASN A 669 -33.76 -32.51 -11.52
C ASN A 669 -33.53 -33.83 -10.75
N ARG A 670 -34.55 -34.31 -10.02
CA ARG A 670 -34.51 -35.60 -9.33
C ARG A 670 -35.18 -36.69 -10.19
N TYR A 671 -34.71 -36.82 -11.45
CA TYR A 671 -35.30 -37.66 -12.47
C TYR A 671 -35.35 -39.14 -12.07
N LYS A 672 -34.26 -39.65 -11.48
CA LYS A 672 -34.18 -41.02 -11.00
C LYS A 672 -35.31 -41.33 -10.00
N THR A 673 -35.43 -40.48 -8.97
CA THR A 673 -36.47 -40.63 -7.93
C THR A 673 -37.87 -40.59 -8.56
N ALA A 674 -38.12 -39.67 -9.50
CA ALA A 674 -39.38 -39.55 -10.19
C ALA A 674 -39.75 -40.85 -10.94
N VAL A 675 -38.79 -41.48 -11.63
CA VAL A 675 -38.99 -42.69 -12.43
C VAL A 675 -39.07 -43.97 -11.56
N THR A 676 -38.30 -44.00 -10.42
CA THR A 676 -38.28 -45.21 -9.54
C THR A 676 -39.47 -45.24 -8.57
N ASP A 677 -39.79 -44.10 -7.98
CA ASP A 677 -40.80 -44.06 -6.87
C ASP A 677 -42.21 -43.86 -7.46
N TYR A 678 -42.35 -43.24 -8.67
CA TYR A 678 -43.63 -42.93 -9.29
C TYR A 678 -43.69 -43.43 -10.75
N PRO A 679 -43.44 -44.72 -11.02
CA PRO A 679 -43.21 -45.23 -12.37
C PRO A 679 -44.41 -45.16 -13.30
N LYS A 680 -45.64 -45.08 -12.74
CA LYS A 680 -46.89 -45.07 -13.50
C LYS A 680 -47.38 -43.69 -13.92
N THR A 681 -46.71 -42.61 -13.46
CA THR A 681 -47.12 -41.25 -13.77
C THR A 681 -46.76 -40.84 -15.21
N LYS A 682 -47.52 -39.87 -15.76
CA LYS A 682 -47.25 -39.29 -17.10
C LYS A 682 -45.88 -38.64 -17.13
N MET A 683 -45.48 -37.99 -16.01
CA MET A 683 -44.16 -37.34 -15.91
C MET A 683 -43.04 -38.39 -15.94
N ALA A 684 -43.15 -39.51 -15.27
CA ALA A 684 -42.16 -40.60 -15.34
C ALA A 684 -42.04 -41.17 -16.76
N GLN A 685 -43.18 -41.33 -17.48
CA GLN A 685 -43.19 -41.73 -18.90
C GLN A 685 -42.52 -40.70 -19.78
N TYR A 686 -42.77 -39.39 -19.55
CA TYR A 686 -42.14 -38.29 -20.23
C TYR A 686 -40.60 -38.32 -20.04
N ILE A 687 -40.11 -38.46 -18.80
CA ILE A 687 -38.68 -38.55 -18.51
C ILE A 687 -38.03 -39.74 -19.23
N ARG A 688 -38.69 -40.90 -19.27
CA ARG A 688 -38.17 -42.09 -19.97
C ARG A 688 -38.11 -41.91 -21.51
N GLY A 689 -39.00 -41.10 -22.07
CA GLY A 689 -39.05 -40.81 -23.50
C GLY A 689 -38.04 -39.76 -24.02
N HIS A 690 -37.41 -39.01 -23.10
CA HIS A 690 -36.47 -37.93 -23.45
C HIS A 690 -35.04 -38.35 -23.13
N CYS A 691 -34.25 -38.65 -24.17
CA CYS A 691 -32.89 -39.21 -24.05
C CYS A 691 -31.90 -38.31 -23.29
N ASP A 692 -31.99 -37.00 -23.44
CA ASP A 692 -31.04 -36.05 -22.83
C ASP A 692 -31.20 -35.97 -21.29
N GLU A 693 -32.43 -36.07 -20.84
CA GLU A 693 -32.75 -36.08 -19.39
C GLU A 693 -32.45 -37.45 -18.74
N LEU A 694 -32.42 -38.55 -19.53
CA LEU A 694 -32.02 -39.87 -19.10
C LEU A 694 -30.50 -40.07 -19.00
N ILE A 695 -29.70 -39.31 -19.74
CA ILE A 695 -28.22 -39.37 -19.63
C ILE A 695 -27.79 -39.01 -18.23
N ASP A 696 -28.32 -37.94 -17.65
CA ASP A 696 -28.06 -37.57 -16.26
C ASP A 696 -28.56 -38.64 -15.26
N TYR A 697 -29.64 -39.29 -15.53
CA TYR A 697 -30.16 -40.40 -14.76
C TYR A 697 -29.25 -41.64 -14.76
N ARG A 698 -28.62 -41.97 -15.89
CA ARG A 698 -27.66 -43.09 -16.04
C ARG A 698 -26.33 -42.78 -15.32
N CYS A 699 -25.81 -41.57 -15.47
CA CYS A 699 -24.57 -41.16 -14.80
C CYS A 699 -24.64 -41.16 -13.27
N ILE A 700 -25.86 -41.01 -12.69
CA ILE A 700 -26.07 -41.08 -11.24
C ILE A 700 -26.17 -42.52 -10.75
N LYS A 701 -26.45 -43.49 -11.65
CA LYS A 701 -26.62 -44.90 -11.31
C LYS A 701 -25.30 -45.64 -11.05
N ASP A 702 -24.20 -45.12 -11.57
CA ASP A 702 -22.85 -45.73 -11.51
C ASP A 702 -21.94 -45.09 -10.43
N LYS A 703 -22.49 -44.24 -9.59
CA LYS A 703 -21.85 -43.69 -8.38
C LYS A 703 -22.68 -44.02 -7.12
#